data_464bf31f4723dfe5974acd01a2c8dfc0
#
_entry.id   464bf31f4723dfe5974acd01a2c8dfc0
#
_cell.length_a   1.000
_cell.length_b   1.000
_cell.length_c   1.000
_cell.angle_alpha   90.00
_cell.angle_beta   90.00
_cell.angle_gamma   90.00
#
_symmetry.space_group_name_H-M   'P 1'
#
loop_
_entity.id
_entity.type
_entity.pdbx_description
1 polymer ?
#
loop_
_entity_poly.entity_id
_entity_poly.type
_entity_poly.pdbx_seq_one_letter_code
_entity_poly.pdbx_strand_id
1 'polypeptide(L)'
;MTSATATSLKRYRLGWLAGLPVLALLWAGATFVTAPVIGDALRGESATIVRETGGGEPEPWLRVEVQGRDLLALGETMDVALRDAALARLKAIPALRRLDDRTGLIETVTPFVWTATRTAPDLIETSGHRPVEIGAAALAAKLTRALPADATLRDRARAARGGPDGFAEAAASLVEALRGLAPGAVATLSDTTLSLRGEAVDAAAYEAARAARPPQGFAFGATEIGPPRVDDFRFVVERRPDGAITLGGHVVSEAARAEALAMASSLAPDPAPGAGPRTAVGDTLLPARGLDPAIDPAELTRAAIRLAGLIREGSVRFERGRLSVSGVALDEEAVGEAEAAMRVGRPAGVSAGSVDLQLRPISPYPFRIRREPGRVTLSGYLPDRPARERLNAVLRQRFLRETIVDRSRIASGAPAQFVAALTGSLGPLSTLANGEVEAADASIRLSGESLYPQSARRAGDDLRRALPPGWQGTAAVSSRDAEPAYDAATCARLFSERVAGHTLRFAPGSIELKPDFYPVLDAVAEIAKACRAEHVEVLGHLDPAGAPAPKPAVLPEADTEKSKPDKAKPGKAKASDIAKAKSAGKPGAADKPASGPSEPAQAAKDSEPAPDLAAARAAAIIDYLLKAGVSPDQALAVQGGAPLSDRQGIGLALRS
;
A
#
# COMPACT_ATOMS: atom_id res chain seq x y z
N MET A 1 65.63 -50.16 98.81
CA MET A 1 64.38 -50.45 99.43
C MET A 1 63.36 -49.62 98.65
N THR A 2 62.79 -50.15 97.70
CA THR A 2 61.69 -51.01 97.39
C THR A 2 60.38 -50.23 97.09
N SER A 3 60.14 -50.01 95.85
CA SER A 3 59.04 -50.30 94.98
C SER A 3 57.72 -50.61 95.64
N ALA A 4 56.79 -49.69 95.70
CA ALA A 4 55.34 -49.98 95.93
C ALA A 4 54.38 -48.75 95.61
N THR A 5 54.63 -47.98 94.63
CA THR A 5 53.66 -46.87 94.28
C THR A 5 53.22 -46.79 92.79
N ALA A 6 53.52 -47.78 91.95
CA ALA A 6 53.24 -47.77 90.56
C ALA A 6 51.90 -48.52 90.15
N THR A 7 51.19 -49.20 91.01
CA THR A 7 50.03 -50.04 90.69
C THR A 7 48.64 -49.38 91.01
N SER A 8 48.64 -48.31 91.77
CA SER A 8 47.36 -47.64 92.16
C SER A 8 46.82 -46.63 91.04
N LEU A 9 47.69 -46.02 90.30
CA LEU A 9 47.31 -45.06 89.29
C LEU A 9 46.77 -45.66 87.99
N LYS A 10 47.11 -46.89 87.69
CA LYS A 10 46.59 -47.58 86.49
C LYS A 10 45.18 -48.10 86.67
N ARG A 11 44.73 -48.47 87.90
CA ARG A 11 43.36 -48.93 88.19
C ARG A 11 42.37 -47.75 88.20
N TYR A 12 42.82 -46.58 88.62
CA TYR A 12 41.91 -45.41 88.57
C TYR A 12 41.65 -44.93 87.11
N ARG A 13 42.65 -45.05 86.21
CA ARG A 13 42.42 -44.70 84.81
C ARG A 13 41.55 -45.69 84.07
N LEU A 14 41.59 -46.96 84.37
CA LEU A 14 40.75 -47.95 83.75
C LEU A 14 39.30 -47.83 84.24
N GLY A 15 39.03 -47.48 85.46
CA GLY A 15 37.69 -47.26 86.02
C GLY A 15 37.02 -46.05 85.43
N TRP A 16 37.82 -44.99 85.13
CA TRP A 16 37.23 -43.78 84.51
C TRP A 16 36.93 -44.01 83.02
N LEU A 17 37.70 -44.77 82.28
CA LEU A 17 37.46 -45.19 80.92
C LEU A 17 36.23 -46.11 80.78
N ALA A 18 35.91 -46.95 81.75
CA ALA A 18 34.74 -47.76 81.75
C ALA A 18 33.45 -46.97 82.17
N GLY A 19 33.62 -45.90 82.92
CA GLY A 19 32.53 -44.98 83.29
C GLY A 19 31.96 -44.15 82.16
N LEU A 20 32.79 -43.79 81.21
CA LEU A 20 32.37 -42.97 80.03
C LEU A 20 31.31 -43.64 79.17
N PRO A 21 31.44 -44.90 78.74
CA PRO A 21 30.37 -45.58 77.96
C PRO A 21 29.07 -45.82 78.80
N VAL A 22 29.19 -46.05 80.07
CA VAL A 22 27.98 -46.14 80.93
C VAL A 22 27.26 -44.80 81.05
N LEU A 23 28.02 -43.73 81.23
CA LEU A 23 27.47 -42.39 81.26
C LEU A 23 26.87 -42.01 79.90
N ALA A 24 27.50 -42.41 78.81
CA ALA A 24 26.99 -42.17 77.44
C ALA A 24 25.67 -42.97 77.19
N LEU A 25 25.62 -44.22 77.65
CA LEU A 25 24.37 -45.06 77.58
C LEU A 25 23.24 -44.48 78.43
N LEU A 26 23.53 -44.09 79.68
CA LEU A 26 22.55 -43.41 80.52
C LEU A 26 22.06 -42.10 79.95
N TRP A 27 22.98 -41.33 79.40
CA TRP A 27 22.66 -40.06 78.67
C TRP A 27 21.82 -40.37 77.43
N ALA A 28 22.22 -41.32 76.59
CA ALA A 28 21.45 -41.76 75.43
C ALA A 28 20.05 -42.29 75.81
N GLY A 29 19.96 -43.10 76.84
CA GLY A 29 18.66 -43.61 77.39
C GLY A 29 17.79 -42.46 77.92
N ALA A 30 18.36 -41.56 78.70
CA ALA A 30 17.65 -40.41 79.21
C ALA A 30 17.17 -39.52 78.08
N THR A 31 18.04 -39.24 77.06
CA THR A 31 17.64 -38.43 75.90
C THR A 31 16.56 -39.13 75.08
N PHE A 32 16.64 -40.44 74.86
CA PHE A 32 15.65 -41.21 74.13
C PHE A 32 14.24 -41.18 74.82
N VAL A 33 14.19 -41.20 76.13
CA VAL A 33 12.89 -41.15 76.90
C VAL A 33 12.38 -39.71 77.05
N THR A 34 13.27 -38.74 77.29
CA THR A 34 12.83 -37.36 77.59
C THR A 34 12.64 -36.51 76.37
N ALA A 35 13.34 -36.78 75.26
CA ALA A 35 13.20 -35.96 74.04
C ALA A 35 11.78 -35.99 73.48
N PRO A 36 11.07 -37.14 73.35
CA PRO A 36 9.72 -37.10 72.81
C PRO A 36 8.73 -36.39 73.78
N VAL A 37 8.87 -36.58 75.11
CA VAL A 37 8.00 -35.92 76.09
C VAL A 37 8.14 -34.40 76.05
N ILE A 38 9.35 -33.91 75.93
CA ILE A 38 9.64 -32.45 75.79
C ILE A 38 9.09 -31.94 74.43
N GLY A 39 9.30 -32.72 73.38
CA GLY A 39 8.81 -32.37 72.05
C GLY A 39 7.30 -32.30 71.97
N ASP A 40 6.58 -33.23 72.64
CA ASP A 40 5.12 -33.22 72.71
C ASP A 40 4.56 -32.09 73.57
N ALA A 41 5.22 -31.79 74.70
CA ALA A 41 4.87 -30.61 75.52
C ALA A 41 5.05 -29.30 74.70
N LEU A 42 6.16 -29.17 74.03
CA LEU A 42 6.41 -28.00 73.14
C LEU A 42 5.39 -27.89 72.02
N ARG A 43 5.00 -29.00 71.39
CA ARG A 43 3.92 -29.03 70.39
C ARG A 43 2.58 -28.57 70.96
N GLY A 44 2.22 -29.08 72.17
CA GLY A 44 0.99 -28.72 72.83
C GLY A 44 0.91 -27.24 73.23
N GLU A 45 1.98 -26.72 73.84
CA GLU A 45 2.05 -25.30 74.26
C GLU A 45 2.11 -24.38 73.05
N SER A 46 2.95 -24.68 72.01
CA SER A 46 3.02 -23.89 70.81
C SER A 46 1.71 -23.90 70.00
N ALA A 47 1.03 -25.05 69.92
CA ALA A 47 -0.28 -25.15 69.30
C ALA A 47 -1.38 -24.35 70.03
N THR A 48 -1.27 -24.22 71.33
CA THR A 48 -2.18 -23.39 72.12
C THR A 48 -1.93 -21.89 71.84
N ILE A 49 -0.67 -21.48 71.80
CA ILE A 49 -0.30 -20.11 71.47
C ILE A 49 -0.74 -19.75 70.04
N VAL A 50 -0.55 -20.67 69.08
CA VAL A 50 -1.00 -20.49 67.68
C VAL A 50 -2.54 -20.33 67.63
N ARG A 51 -3.32 -21.09 68.37
CA ARG A 51 -4.79 -20.94 68.43
C ARG A 51 -5.23 -19.63 69.06
N GLU A 52 -4.54 -19.15 70.06
CA GLU A 52 -4.92 -17.95 70.80
C GLU A 52 -4.43 -16.64 70.12
N THR A 53 -3.33 -16.69 69.40
CA THR A 53 -2.71 -15.53 68.79
C THR A 53 -2.62 -15.62 67.27
N GLY A 54 -2.90 -16.78 66.69
CA GLY A 54 -2.73 -17.05 65.26
C GLY A 54 -3.83 -16.49 64.35
N GLY A 55 -4.86 -15.75 64.93
CA GLY A 55 -6.00 -15.28 64.15
C GLY A 55 -6.92 -16.41 63.72
N GLY A 56 -8.18 -16.32 63.97
CA GLY A 56 -9.18 -17.39 63.82
C GLY A 56 -9.20 -18.09 62.47
N GLU A 57 -9.93 -19.21 62.44
CA GLU A 57 -10.05 -20.12 61.28
C GLU A 57 -10.40 -19.42 59.93
N PRO A 58 -10.08 -20.03 58.79
CA PRO A 58 -9.56 -21.40 58.64
C PRO A 58 -8.02 -21.50 58.51
N GLU A 59 -7.29 -20.43 58.33
CA GLU A 59 -5.83 -20.44 58.17
C GLU A 59 -5.16 -19.48 59.16
N PRO A 60 -4.55 -19.99 60.26
CA PRO A 60 -3.83 -19.16 61.20
C PRO A 60 -2.59 -18.52 60.50
N TRP A 61 -2.36 -17.20 60.74
CA TRP A 61 -1.20 -16.52 60.15
C TRP A 61 0.14 -17.06 60.67
N LEU A 62 0.13 -17.70 61.87
CA LEU A 62 1.31 -18.25 62.55
C LEU A 62 1.30 -19.80 62.46
N ARG A 63 2.34 -20.34 61.90
CA ARG A 63 2.63 -21.77 61.90
C ARG A 63 3.93 -22.02 62.67
N VAL A 64 3.91 -23.02 63.57
CA VAL A 64 5.08 -23.36 64.36
C VAL A 64 5.46 -24.82 64.09
N GLU A 65 6.72 -25.03 63.71
CA GLU A 65 7.30 -26.35 63.53
C GLU A 65 8.24 -26.64 64.70
N VAL A 66 8.12 -27.82 65.31
CA VAL A 66 8.92 -28.24 66.46
C VAL A 66 9.99 -29.22 66.02
N GLN A 67 11.25 -28.88 66.31
CA GLN A 67 12.40 -29.71 66.02
C GLN A 67 13.17 -29.97 67.33
N GLY A 68 12.80 -31.03 68.04
CA GLY A 68 13.33 -31.31 69.37
C GLY A 68 12.95 -30.24 70.40
N ARG A 69 13.89 -29.36 70.79
CA ARG A 69 13.70 -28.23 71.70
C ARG A 69 13.77 -26.88 71.00
N ASP A 70 13.84 -26.89 69.65
CA ASP A 70 13.86 -25.70 68.87
C ASP A 70 12.47 -25.51 68.18
N LEU A 71 12.01 -24.27 68.09
CA LEU A 71 10.81 -23.88 67.38
C LEU A 71 11.21 -23.04 66.15
N LEU A 72 10.62 -23.39 65.05
CA LEU A 72 10.65 -22.55 63.82
C LEU A 72 9.27 -21.91 63.69
N ALA A 73 9.18 -20.59 63.87
CA ALA A 73 7.97 -19.80 63.64
C ALA A 73 7.92 -19.29 62.23
N LEU A 74 6.86 -19.60 61.50
CA LEU A 74 6.62 -19.25 60.10
C LEU A 74 5.28 -18.52 59.98
N GLY A 75 5.17 -17.59 59.04
CA GLY A 75 3.91 -16.93 58.74
C GLY A 75 4.06 -15.42 58.56
N GLU A 76 2.98 -14.81 58.11
CA GLU A 76 2.94 -13.37 57.85
C GLU A 76 1.67 -12.78 58.45
N THR A 77 1.80 -11.62 59.14
CA THR A 77 0.66 -10.92 59.73
C THR A 77 0.68 -9.43 59.36
N MET A 78 -0.47 -8.77 59.47
CA MET A 78 -0.61 -7.33 59.26
C MET A 78 -0.31 -6.52 60.53
N ASP A 79 -0.36 -7.14 61.68
CA ASP A 79 -0.26 -6.48 62.98
C ASP A 79 1.08 -6.78 63.67
N VAL A 80 1.91 -5.76 63.79
CA VAL A 80 3.22 -5.83 64.46
C VAL A 80 3.08 -6.24 65.89
N ALA A 81 2.07 -5.67 66.59
CA ALA A 81 1.84 -5.95 68.03
C ALA A 81 1.41 -7.39 68.24
N LEU A 82 0.55 -7.93 67.36
CA LEU A 82 0.12 -9.33 67.39
C LEU A 82 1.29 -10.28 67.14
N ARG A 83 2.16 -9.98 66.18
CA ARG A 83 3.38 -10.73 65.88
C ARG A 83 4.32 -10.77 67.08
N ASP A 84 4.62 -9.57 67.60
CA ASP A 84 5.55 -9.46 68.74
C ASP A 84 5.01 -10.13 69.98
N ALA A 85 3.70 -10.03 70.27
CA ALA A 85 3.05 -10.74 71.35
C ALA A 85 3.12 -12.26 71.19
N ALA A 86 2.85 -12.80 70.00
CA ALA A 86 2.95 -14.21 69.68
C ALA A 86 4.39 -14.72 69.88
N LEU A 87 5.39 -14.01 69.34
CA LEU A 87 6.80 -14.37 69.46
C LEU A 87 7.29 -14.30 70.91
N ALA A 88 6.83 -13.27 71.69
CA ALA A 88 7.13 -13.17 73.14
C ALA A 88 6.59 -14.36 73.92
N ARG A 89 5.36 -14.78 73.62
CA ARG A 89 4.75 -15.95 74.28
C ARG A 89 5.47 -17.25 73.90
N LEU A 90 5.84 -17.45 72.61
CA LEU A 90 6.64 -18.60 72.19
C LEU A 90 7.99 -18.63 72.88
N LYS A 91 8.68 -17.48 73.00
CA LYS A 91 9.94 -17.35 73.73
C LYS A 91 9.83 -17.64 75.22
N ALA A 92 8.67 -17.42 75.84
CA ALA A 92 8.41 -17.68 77.25
C ALA A 92 8.19 -19.13 77.59
N ILE A 93 8.12 -20.04 76.62
CA ILE A 93 7.96 -21.48 76.87
C ILE A 93 9.21 -22.02 77.59
N PRO A 94 9.09 -22.57 78.83
CA PRO A 94 10.26 -22.97 79.63
C PRO A 94 11.14 -24.06 79.01
N ALA A 95 10.55 -24.95 78.23
CA ALA A 95 11.22 -26.06 77.61
C ALA A 95 11.99 -25.68 76.30
N LEU A 96 11.79 -24.49 75.79
CA LEU A 96 12.36 -23.98 74.59
C LEU A 96 13.88 -23.72 74.73
N ARG A 97 14.64 -24.17 73.75
CA ARG A 97 16.05 -23.88 73.64
C ARG A 97 16.32 -22.72 72.71
N ARG A 98 15.69 -22.72 71.56
CA ARG A 98 15.85 -21.70 70.52
C ARG A 98 14.53 -21.48 69.76
N LEU A 99 14.23 -20.22 69.48
CA LEU A 99 13.21 -19.81 68.52
C LEU A 99 13.90 -19.26 67.28
N ASP A 100 13.68 -19.93 66.14
CA ASP A 100 14.02 -19.39 64.81
C ASP A 100 12.80 -18.65 64.27
N ASP A 101 12.89 -17.32 64.25
CA ASP A 101 11.79 -16.47 63.81
C ASP A 101 11.95 -16.17 62.31
N ARG A 102 11.04 -16.75 61.53
CA ARG A 102 10.89 -16.46 60.09
C ARG A 102 9.49 -15.91 59.80
N THR A 103 8.92 -15.21 60.76
CA THR A 103 7.65 -14.52 60.55
C THR A 103 7.88 -13.18 59.88
N GLY A 104 7.02 -12.85 58.88
CA GLY A 104 7.01 -11.60 58.15
C GLY A 104 5.87 -10.67 58.51
N LEU A 105 5.99 -9.41 58.12
CA LEU A 105 4.91 -8.44 58.11
C LEU A 105 4.39 -8.29 56.69
N ILE A 106 3.07 -8.30 56.57
CA ILE A 106 2.40 -8.04 55.30
C ILE A 106 2.47 -6.54 55.01
N GLU A 107 3.25 -6.16 54.01
CA GLU A 107 3.47 -4.77 53.64
C GLU A 107 2.36 -4.24 52.73
N THR A 108 2.16 -2.92 52.76
CA THR A 108 1.35 -2.22 51.77
C THR A 108 2.20 -1.97 50.55
N VAL A 109 1.76 -2.40 49.37
CA VAL A 109 2.50 -2.32 48.12
C VAL A 109 1.82 -1.36 47.17
N THR A 110 2.60 -0.46 46.56
CA THR A 110 2.15 0.46 45.51
C THR A 110 3.27 0.63 44.49
N PRO A 111 3.06 0.37 43.18
CA PRO A 111 1.82 -0.17 42.61
C PRO A 111 1.57 -1.63 43.04
N PHE A 112 0.29 -2.01 43.14
CA PHE A 112 -0.12 -3.38 43.44
C PHE A 112 -0.10 -4.21 42.16
N VAL A 113 0.95 -5.00 41.99
CA VAL A 113 1.19 -5.76 40.77
C VAL A 113 0.97 -7.25 40.99
N TRP A 114 0.12 -7.86 40.15
CA TRP A 114 -0.09 -9.30 40.03
C TRP A 114 0.05 -9.72 38.58
N THR A 115 0.65 -10.87 38.35
CA THR A 115 0.89 -11.40 37.00
C THR A 115 0.44 -12.86 36.92
N ALA A 116 -0.17 -13.21 35.79
CA ALA A 116 -0.40 -14.59 35.39
C ALA A 116 0.34 -14.86 34.07
N THR A 117 1.10 -15.93 34.04
CA THR A 117 1.89 -16.33 32.88
C THR A 117 1.49 -17.73 32.46
N ARG A 118 1.13 -17.94 31.21
CA ARG A 118 0.95 -19.27 30.63
C ARG A 118 2.32 -19.86 30.26
N THR A 119 2.90 -20.65 31.15
CA THR A 119 4.26 -21.21 30.99
C THR A 119 4.28 -22.46 30.11
N ALA A 120 3.18 -23.21 30.11
CA ALA A 120 2.96 -24.38 29.27
C ALA A 120 1.51 -24.42 28.78
N PRO A 121 1.16 -25.29 27.81
CA PRO A 121 -0.23 -25.41 27.34
C PRO A 121 -1.23 -25.70 28.47
N ASP A 122 -0.80 -26.45 29.48
CA ASP A 122 -1.55 -26.94 30.62
C ASP A 122 -1.15 -26.29 31.96
N LEU A 123 -0.29 -25.25 31.96
CA LEU A 123 0.21 -24.63 33.19
C LEU A 123 0.13 -23.12 33.14
N ILE A 124 -0.58 -22.53 34.11
CA ILE A 124 -0.55 -21.09 34.37
C ILE A 124 0.12 -20.86 35.73
N GLU A 125 1.14 -20.04 35.78
CA GLU A 125 1.81 -19.59 36.99
C GLU A 125 1.39 -18.19 37.33
N THR A 126 1.04 -17.94 38.60
CA THR A 126 0.79 -16.58 39.08
C THR A 126 1.91 -16.12 40.00
N SER A 127 2.17 -14.82 39.98
CA SER A 127 3.24 -14.18 40.77
C SER A 127 2.87 -12.74 41.13
N GLY A 128 3.74 -12.08 41.94
CA GLY A 128 3.45 -10.75 42.43
C GLY A 128 2.68 -10.76 43.74
N HIS A 129 1.64 -9.93 43.83
CA HIS A 129 0.91 -9.74 45.09
C HIS A 129 -0.55 -10.10 44.93
N ARG A 130 -1.13 -10.80 45.95
CA ARG A 130 -2.57 -11.02 46.11
C ARG A 130 -3.06 -10.20 47.29
N PRO A 131 -4.29 -9.67 47.26
CA PRO A 131 -4.86 -9.00 48.44
C PRO A 131 -4.91 -9.93 49.65
N VAL A 132 -4.48 -9.44 50.79
CA VAL A 132 -4.48 -10.23 52.02
C VAL A 132 -5.90 -10.59 52.48
N GLU A 133 -6.86 -9.77 52.11
CA GLU A 133 -8.30 -9.95 52.42
C GLU A 133 -8.88 -11.16 51.68
N ILE A 134 -8.18 -11.64 50.63
CA ILE A 134 -8.61 -12.82 49.87
C ILE A 134 -7.69 -13.99 50.22
N GLY A 135 -8.25 -15.02 50.86
CA GLY A 135 -7.49 -16.24 51.17
C GLY A 135 -6.93 -16.91 49.90
N ALA A 136 -5.72 -17.47 50.00
CA ALA A 136 -5.06 -18.10 48.86
C ALA A 136 -5.92 -19.22 48.23
N ALA A 137 -6.55 -20.04 49.06
CA ALA A 137 -7.42 -21.11 48.58
C ALA A 137 -8.68 -20.61 47.88
N ALA A 138 -9.28 -19.53 48.37
CA ALA A 138 -10.46 -18.89 47.75
C ALA A 138 -10.13 -18.28 46.37
N LEU A 139 -9.01 -17.58 46.29
CA LEU A 139 -8.53 -17.04 45.01
C LEU A 139 -8.20 -18.14 44.02
N ALA A 140 -7.43 -19.15 44.47
CA ALA A 140 -7.07 -20.31 43.63
C ALA A 140 -8.31 -21.04 43.10
N ALA A 141 -9.33 -21.27 43.95
CA ALA A 141 -10.60 -21.90 43.53
C ALA A 141 -11.34 -21.05 42.45
N LYS A 142 -11.30 -19.71 42.57
CA LYS A 142 -11.90 -18.83 41.58
C LYS A 142 -11.12 -18.82 40.26
N LEU A 143 -9.80 -18.75 40.33
CA LEU A 143 -8.94 -18.79 39.15
C LEU A 143 -9.00 -20.13 38.44
N THR A 144 -9.08 -21.25 39.18
CA THR A 144 -9.21 -22.60 38.61
C THR A 144 -10.47 -22.76 37.76
N ARG A 145 -11.59 -22.11 38.11
CA ARG A 145 -12.80 -22.10 37.27
C ARG A 145 -12.60 -21.36 35.93
N ALA A 146 -11.68 -20.41 35.90
CA ALA A 146 -11.34 -19.67 34.70
C ALA A 146 -10.30 -20.40 33.83
N LEU A 147 -9.67 -21.47 34.31
CA LEU A 147 -8.68 -22.24 33.57
C LEU A 147 -9.30 -23.08 32.44
N PRO A 148 -8.52 -23.45 31.40
CA PRO A 148 -8.85 -24.56 30.51
C PRO A 148 -9.06 -25.85 31.28
N ALA A 149 -9.88 -26.79 30.74
CA ALA A 149 -10.28 -28.01 31.44
C ALA A 149 -9.11 -28.87 31.97
N ASP A 150 -7.98 -28.87 31.25
CA ASP A 150 -6.79 -29.68 31.56
C ASP A 150 -5.63 -28.86 32.15
N ALA A 151 -5.85 -27.59 32.46
CA ALA A 151 -4.79 -26.72 32.95
C ALA A 151 -4.71 -26.69 34.48
N THR A 152 -3.49 -26.60 35.00
CA THR A 152 -3.19 -26.47 36.41
C THR A 152 -2.71 -25.05 36.74
N LEU A 153 -3.05 -24.58 37.95
CA LEU A 153 -2.62 -23.31 38.49
C LEU A 153 -1.49 -23.52 39.50
N ARG A 154 -0.38 -22.82 39.30
CA ARG A 154 0.68 -22.73 40.31
C ARG A 154 0.73 -21.30 40.84
N ASP A 155 0.21 -21.11 42.05
CA ASP A 155 0.21 -19.80 42.70
C ASP A 155 1.52 -19.55 43.46
N ARG A 156 2.20 -18.46 43.11
CA ARG A 156 3.41 -17.94 43.78
C ARG A 156 3.21 -16.50 44.27
N ALA A 157 1.98 -16.00 44.22
CA ALA A 157 1.68 -14.65 44.67
C ALA A 157 1.76 -14.51 46.17
N ARG A 158 2.38 -13.44 46.65
CA ARG A 158 2.51 -13.15 48.07
C ARG A 158 1.34 -12.31 48.56
N ALA A 159 0.90 -12.50 49.79
CA ALA A 159 -0.10 -11.63 50.38
C ALA A 159 0.45 -10.21 50.59
N ALA A 160 -0.32 -9.22 50.21
CA ALA A 160 0.01 -7.80 50.41
C ALA A 160 -1.27 -6.97 50.63
N ARG A 161 -1.11 -5.79 51.22
CA ARG A 161 -2.18 -4.81 51.37
C ARG A 161 -2.13 -3.82 50.17
N GLY A 162 -3.27 -3.21 49.88
CA GLY A 162 -3.39 -2.20 48.82
C GLY A 162 -3.94 -2.75 47.51
N GLY A 163 -4.45 -3.97 47.54
CA GLY A 163 -5.13 -4.54 46.37
C GLY A 163 -6.41 -3.76 46.01
N PRO A 164 -6.72 -3.61 44.71
CA PRO A 164 -7.93 -2.92 44.27
C PRO A 164 -9.20 -3.72 44.57
N ASP A 165 -10.32 -3.03 44.77
CA ASP A 165 -11.64 -3.65 44.84
C ASP A 165 -11.95 -4.40 43.55
N GLY A 166 -12.56 -5.59 43.64
CA GLY A 166 -12.83 -6.43 42.45
C GLY A 166 -11.61 -7.18 41.90
N PHE A 167 -10.49 -7.22 42.64
CA PHE A 167 -9.26 -7.90 42.22
C PHE A 167 -9.51 -9.35 41.75
N ALA A 168 -10.30 -10.14 42.49
CA ALA A 168 -10.51 -11.55 42.16
C ALA A 168 -11.26 -11.75 40.83
N GLU A 169 -12.18 -10.84 40.50
CA GLU A 169 -12.89 -10.78 39.23
C GLU A 169 -11.95 -10.41 38.09
N ALA A 170 -11.13 -9.40 38.29
CA ALA A 170 -10.16 -8.95 37.32
C ALA A 170 -9.07 -10.01 37.04
N ALA A 171 -8.55 -10.65 38.08
CA ALA A 171 -7.60 -11.73 37.95
C ALA A 171 -8.19 -12.94 37.21
N ALA A 172 -9.46 -13.31 37.50
CA ALA A 172 -10.15 -14.39 36.81
C ALA A 172 -10.38 -14.08 35.33
N SER A 173 -10.77 -12.83 34.98
CA SER A 173 -10.94 -12.43 33.58
C SER A 173 -9.62 -12.46 32.79
N LEU A 174 -8.50 -12.11 33.43
CA LEU A 174 -7.17 -12.20 32.83
C LEU A 174 -6.76 -13.66 32.61
N VAL A 175 -7.01 -14.56 33.55
CA VAL A 175 -6.75 -15.98 33.39
C VAL A 175 -7.63 -16.59 32.29
N GLU A 176 -8.88 -16.16 32.19
CA GLU A 176 -9.77 -16.57 31.10
C GLU A 176 -9.24 -16.09 29.73
N ALA A 177 -8.76 -14.86 29.65
CA ALA A 177 -8.16 -14.32 28.43
C ALA A 177 -6.90 -15.11 28.01
N LEU A 178 -6.11 -15.62 28.96
CA LEU A 178 -4.95 -16.47 28.67
C LEU A 178 -5.30 -17.82 28.02
N ARG A 179 -6.56 -18.28 28.06
CA ARG A 179 -6.99 -19.51 27.38
C ARG A 179 -6.74 -19.48 25.88
N GLY A 180 -7.01 -18.32 25.28
CA GLY A 180 -6.85 -18.10 23.83
C GLY A 180 -5.43 -17.78 23.41
N LEU A 181 -4.47 -17.70 24.34
CA LEU A 181 -3.11 -17.31 24.03
C LEU A 181 -2.14 -18.48 24.15
N ALA A 182 -1.10 -18.48 23.33
CA ALA A 182 -0.06 -19.50 23.33
C ALA A 182 0.81 -19.44 24.60
N PRO A 183 1.55 -20.52 24.94
CA PRO A 183 2.55 -20.48 26.00
C PRO A 183 3.54 -19.33 25.82
N GLY A 184 3.91 -18.69 26.93
CA GLY A 184 4.69 -17.44 26.94
C GLY A 184 3.82 -16.19 27.07
N ALA A 185 2.49 -16.31 27.00
CA ALA A 185 1.59 -15.18 27.22
C ALA A 185 1.58 -14.74 28.69
N VAL A 186 1.52 -13.43 28.88
CA VAL A 186 1.54 -12.78 30.19
C VAL A 186 0.35 -11.82 30.31
N ALA A 187 -0.38 -11.98 31.39
CA ALA A 187 -1.41 -11.07 31.82
C ALA A 187 -0.96 -10.37 33.10
N THR A 188 -1.07 -9.06 33.16
CA THR A 188 -0.65 -8.27 34.33
C THR A 188 -1.79 -7.38 34.78
N LEU A 189 -2.03 -7.38 36.08
CA LEU A 189 -2.88 -6.45 36.78
C LEU A 189 -1.98 -5.52 37.59
N SER A 190 -2.03 -4.23 37.36
CA SER A 190 -1.31 -3.21 38.10
C SER A 190 -2.31 -2.18 38.60
N ASP A 191 -2.56 -2.16 39.88
CA ASP A 191 -3.66 -1.41 40.50
C ASP A 191 -5.00 -1.71 39.79
N THR A 192 -5.56 -0.75 39.04
CA THR A 192 -6.79 -0.91 38.27
C THR A 192 -6.54 -1.09 36.76
N THR A 193 -5.27 -1.21 36.36
CA THR A 193 -4.88 -1.36 34.95
C THR A 193 -4.59 -2.82 34.63
N LEU A 194 -5.25 -3.33 33.58
CA LEU A 194 -5.04 -4.66 33.02
C LEU A 194 -4.17 -4.55 31.79
N SER A 195 -3.22 -5.42 31.65
CA SER A 195 -2.44 -5.57 30.41
C SER A 195 -2.33 -7.02 30.01
N LEU A 196 -2.33 -7.27 28.69
CA LEU A 196 -2.26 -8.60 28.11
C LEU A 196 -1.25 -8.61 26.97
N ARG A 197 -0.30 -9.53 27.06
CA ARG A 197 0.72 -9.72 26.02
C ARG A 197 0.81 -11.19 25.68
N GLY A 198 0.87 -11.50 24.39
CA GLY A 198 1.02 -12.88 23.94
C GLY A 198 0.60 -13.07 22.49
N GLU A 199 0.56 -14.30 22.08
CA GLU A 199 0.19 -14.72 20.74
C GLU A 199 -1.09 -15.54 20.81
N ALA A 200 -2.07 -15.23 19.96
CA ALA A 200 -3.29 -16.01 19.90
C ALA A 200 -3.02 -17.44 19.37
N VAL A 201 -3.77 -18.42 19.84
CA VAL A 201 -3.65 -19.81 19.35
C VAL A 201 -4.34 -19.99 18.00
N ASP A 202 -5.40 -19.24 17.73
CA ASP A 202 -6.15 -19.24 16.48
C ASP A 202 -6.80 -17.87 16.21
N ALA A 203 -7.43 -17.73 15.05
CA ALA A 203 -8.06 -16.47 14.64
C ALA A 203 -9.24 -16.07 15.53
N ALA A 204 -10.02 -17.05 16.03
CA ALA A 204 -11.16 -16.79 16.90
C ALA A 204 -10.68 -16.25 18.26
N ALA A 205 -9.63 -16.85 18.82
CA ALA A 205 -8.99 -16.38 20.04
C ALA A 205 -8.38 -14.98 19.88
N TYR A 206 -7.79 -14.68 18.72
CA TYR A 206 -7.27 -13.36 18.41
C TYR A 206 -8.38 -12.29 18.43
N GLU A 207 -9.49 -12.55 17.75
CA GLU A 207 -10.64 -11.64 17.75
C GLU A 207 -11.29 -11.51 19.13
N ALA A 208 -11.44 -12.63 19.86
CA ALA A 208 -11.97 -12.61 21.22
C ALA A 208 -11.11 -11.77 22.18
N ALA A 209 -9.79 -11.91 22.08
CA ALA A 209 -8.87 -11.15 22.93
C ALA A 209 -8.88 -9.65 22.61
N ARG A 210 -9.05 -9.27 21.35
CA ARG A 210 -9.21 -7.86 20.94
C ARG A 210 -10.56 -7.25 21.32
N ALA A 211 -11.60 -8.06 21.31
CA ALA A 211 -12.95 -7.64 21.69
C ALA A 211 -13.19 -7.68 23.22
N ALA A 212 -12.23 -8.20 24.01
CA ALA A 212 -12.34 -8.32 25.45
C ALA A 212 -12.58 -6.94 26.11
N ARG A 213 -13.48 -6.92 27.07
CA ARG A 213 -13.79 -5.72 27.88
C ARG A 213 -13.33 -5.93 29.30
N PRO A 214 -12.75 -4.90 29.94
CA PRO A 214 -12.32 -5.00 31.32
C PRO A 214 -13.55 -5.12 32.24
N PRO A 215 -13.42 -5.80 33.40
CA PRO A 215 -14.43 -5.77 34.44
C PRO A 215 -14.66 -4.33 34.96
N GLN A 216 -15.80 -4.15 35.66
CA GLN A 216 -16.14 -2.84 36.22
C GLN A 216 -15.07 -2.35 37.21
N GLY A 217 -14.65 -1.10 37.10
CA GLY A 217 -13.60 -0.50 37.92
C GLY A 217 -12.19 -0.69 37.37
N PHE A 218 -12.01 -1.43 36.28
CA PHE A 218 -10.72 -1.68 35.64
C PHE A 218 -10.67 -1.11 34.21
N ALA A 219 -9.47 -0.86 33.72
CA ALA A 219 -9.23 -0.44 32.35
C ALA A 219 -8.10 -1.27 31.71
N PHE A 220 -8.21 -1.55 30.40
CA PHE A 220 -7.07 -2.07 29.67
C PHE A 220 -6.06 -0.96 29.41
N GLY A 221 -4.80 -1.21 29.79
CA GLY A 221 -3.65 -0.46 29.35
C GLY A 221 -3.09 -1.01 28.02
N ALA A 222 -1.78 -1.27 27.97
CA ALA A 222 -1.15 -1.86 26.80
C ALA A 222 -1.62 -3.31 26.56
N THR A 223 -2.28 -3.54 25.42
CA THR A 223 -2.69 -4.89 24.98
C THR A 223 -1.90 -5.22 23.72
N GLU A 224 -0.93 -6.12 23.84
CA GLU A 224 -0.04 -6.54 22.77
C GLU A 224 -0.32 -8.01 22.41
N ILE A 225 -1.37 -8.23 21.63
CA ILE A 225 -1.76 -9.56 21.19
C ILE A 225 -1.35 -9.75 19.73
N GLY A 226 -0.41 -10.67 19.52
CA GLY A 226 -0.02 -11.08 18.19
C GLY A 226 -1.01 -12.07 17.57
N PRO A 227 -1.22 -12.02 16.25
CA PRO A 227 -2.04 -13.00 15.56
C PRO A 227 -1.43 -14.40 15.64
N PRO A 228 -2.23 -15.47 15.42
CA PRO A 228 -1.77 -16.84 15.50
C PRO A 228 -0.72 -17.16 14.46
N ARG A 229 0.14 -18.12 14.76
CA ARG A 229 1.09 -18.66 13.78
C ARG A 229 0.42 -19.74 12.95
N VAL A 230 0.59 -19.65 11.63
CA VAL A 230 0.15 -20.67 10.67
C VAL A 230 1.35 -21.23 9.93
N ASP A 231 1.33 -22.53 9.66
CA ASP A 231 2.39 -23.21 8.92
C ASP A 231 2.25 -23.02 7.39
N ASP A 232 1.01 -22.82 6.94
CA ASP A 232 0.68 -22.57 5.54
C ASP A 232 0.14 -21.15 5.37
N PHE A 233 1.07 -20.18 5.34
CA PHE A 233 0.70 -18.79 5.08
C PHE A 233 0.34 -18.65 3.60
N ARG A 234 -0.91 -18.29 3.34
CA ARG A 234 -1.45 -18.11 2.00
C ARG A 234 -2.14 -16.77 1.87
N PHE A 235 -2.05 -16.20 0.68
CA PHE A 235 -2.77 -14.97 0.32
C PHE A 235 -3.40 -15.15 -1.06
N VAL A 236 -4.67 -14.85 -1.19
CA VAL A 236 -5.44 -15.09 -2.41
C VAL A 236 -6.19 -13.82 -2.79
N VAL A 237 -6.11 -13.48 -4.07
CA VAL A 237 -6.92 -12.44 -4.69
C VAL A 237 -7.78 -13.11 -5.75
N GLU A 238 -9.07 -13.12 -5.58
CA GLU A 238 -10.02 -13.64 -6.56
C GLU A 238 -10.73 -12.50 -7.26
N ARG A 239 -10.82 -12.57 -8.58
CA ARG A 239 -11.57 -11.63 -9.40
C ARG A 239 -12.65 -12.37 -10.16
N ARG A 240 -13.88 -11.91 -10.01
CA ARG A 240 -15.05 -12.47 -10.69
C ARG A 240 -15.31 -11.78 -12.02
N PRO A 241 -16.10 -12.41 -12.92
CA PRO A 241 -16.44 -11.83 -14.24
C PRO A 241 -17.16 -10.47 -14.15
N ASP A 242 -17.90 -10.22 -13.06
CA ASP A 242 -18.57 -8.96 -12.76
C ASP A 242 -17.61 -7.85 -12.28
N GLY A 243 -16.31 -8.16 -12.18
CA GLY A 243 -15.28 -7.27 -11.70
C GLY A 243 -15.16 -7.23 -10.17
N ALA A 244 -15.99 -7.94 -9.42
CA ALA A 244 -15.88 -8.03 -7.97
C ALA A 244 -14.59 -8.72 -7.55
N ILE A 245 -13.94 -8.18 -6.53
CA ILE A 245 -12.69 -8.69 -6.00
C ILE A 245 -12.93 -9.22 -4.59
N THR A 246 -12.36 -10.37 -4.28
CA THR A 246 -12.35 -10.95 -2.95
C THR A 246 -10.91 -11.22 -2.53
N LEU A 247 -10.56 -10.76 -1.34
CA LEU A 247 -9.28 -11.08 -0.70
C LEU A 247 -9.50 -12.16 0.34
N GLY A 248 -8.62 -13.16 0.35
CA GLY A 248 -8.69 -14.28 1.28
C GLY A 248 -7.32 -14.78 1.73
N GLY A 249 -7.33 -15.63 2.74
CA GLY A 249 -6.12 -16.18 3.34
C GLY A 249 -5.61 -15.34 4.50
N HIS A 250 -4.31 -15.08 4.55
CA HIS A 250 -3.66 -14.50 5.71
C HIS A 250 -2.99 -13.16 5.42
N VAL A 251 -2.97 -12.28 6.42
CA VAL A 251 -2.21 -11.01 6.45
C VAL A 251 -1.47 -10.93 7.79
N VAL A 252 -0.34 -10.21 7.81
CA VAL A 252 0.52 -10.15 9.00
C VAL A 252 -0.05 -9.31 10.14
N SER A 253 -0.99 -8.40 9.84
CA SER A 253 -1.61 -7.49 10.81
C SER A 253 -2.90 -6.88 10.27
N GLU A 254 -3.69 -6.26 11.16
CA GLU A 254 -4.87 -5.50 10.77
C GLU A 254 -4.54 -4.27 9.90
N ALA A 255 -3.40 -3.65 10.14
CA ALA A 255 -2.94 -2.55 9.28
C ALA A 255 -2.68 -3.03 7.84
N ALA A 256 -2.01 -4.19 7.69
CA ALA A 256 -1.79 -4.83 6.39
C ALA A 256 -3.11 -5.25 5.72
N ARG A 257 -4.11 -5.69 6.51
CA ARG A 257 -5.47 -6.00 6.01
C ARG A 257 -6.14 -4.75 5.43
N ALA A 258 -6.13 -3.65 6.17
CA ALA A 258 -6.72 -2.39 5.72
C ALA A 258 -6.03 -1.86 4.45
N GLU A 259 -4.69 -1.94 4.39
CA GLU A 259 -3.91 -1.55 3.20
C GLU A 259 -4.24 -2.42 1.99
N ALA A 260 -4.33 -3.75 2.16
CA ALA A 260 -4.71 -4.67 1.10
C ALA A 260 -6.10 -4.37 0.54
N LEU A 261 -7.08 -4.12 1.40
CA LEU A 261 -8.45 -3.75 1.00
C LEU A 261 -8.49 -2.41 0.26
N ALA A 262 -7.72 -1.41 0.71
CA ALA A 262 -7.61 -0.11 0.04
C ALA A 262 -6.99 -0.26 -1.36
N MET A 263 -5.93 -1.05 -1.50
CA MET A 263 -5.32 -1.34 -2.79
C MET A 263 -6.28 -2.10 -3.73
N ALA A 264 -6.97 -3.12 -3.23
CA ALA A 264 -7.93 -3.89 -4.03
C ALA A 264 -9.12 -3.03 -4.48
N SER A 265 -9.59 -2.10 -3.65
CA SER A 265 -10.68 -1.19 -4.01
C SER A 265 -10.33 -0.26 -5.18
N SER A 266 -9.04 0.04 -5.39
CA SER A 266 -8.59 0.84 -6.53
C SER A 266 -8.68 0.10 -7.88
N LEU A 267 -8.74 -1.24 -7.86
CA LEU A 267 -8.93 -2.08 -9.05
C LEU A 267 -10.41 -2.32 -9.37
N ALA A 268 -11.31 -2.06 -8.43
CA ALA A 268 -12.74 -2.21 -8.67
C ALA A 268 -13.18 -1.20 -9.73
N PRO A 269 -14.02 -1.59 -10.71
CA PRO A 269 -14.51 -0.67 -11.71
C PRO A 269 -15.32 0.44 -11.06
N ASP A 270 -15.23 1.65 -11.61
CA ASP A 270 -16.11 2.75 -11.20
C ASP A 270 -17.56 2.34 -11.48
N PRO A 271 -18.48 2.61 -10.56
CA PRO A 271 -19.88 2.31 -10.77
C PRO A 271 -20.40 3.07 -12.00
N ALA A 272 -21.18 2.38 -12.85
CA ALA A 272 -21.82 3.02 -13.97
C ALA A 272 -22.69 4.20 -13.49
N PRO A 273 -22.86 5.27 -14.28
CA PRO A 273 -23.73 6.39 -13.91
C PRO A 273 -25.14 5.88 -13.54
N GLY A 274 -25.57 6.11 -12.31
CA GLY A 274 -26.85 5.62 -11.78
C GLY A 274 -26.81 4.23 -11.11
N ALA A 275 -25.68 3.55 -11.10
CA ALA A 275 -25.48 2.37 -10.27
C ALA A 275 -25.23 2.79 -8.81
N GLY A 276 -25.64 1.93 -7.87
CA GLY A 276 -25.40 2.13 -6.45
C GLY A 276 -23.92 2.22 -6.07
N PRO A 277 -23.58 2.28 -4.78
CA PRO A 277 -22.19 2.43 -4.33
C PRO A 277 -21.30 1.31 -4.89
N ARG A 278 -19.99 1.62 -5.04
CA ARG A 278 -18.97 0.66 -5.51
C ARG A 278 -19.19 -0.71 -4.87
N THR A 279 -19.08 -1.77 -5.66
CA THR A 279 -19.09 -3.14 -5.14
C THR A 279 -17.98 -3.25 -4.10
N ALA A 280 -18.37 -3.50 -2.85
CA ALA A 280 -17.38 -3.64 -1.77
C ALA A 280 -16.45 -4.81 -2.09
N VAL A 281 -15.16 -4.63 -1.83
CA VAL A 281 -14.19 -5.72 -1.90
C VAL A 281 -14.58 -6.75 -0.85
N GLY A 282 -14.74 -8.00 -1.26
CA GLY A 282 -14.99 -9.11 -0.34
C GLY A 282 -13.75 -9.34 0.52
N ASP A 283 -13.96 -9.44 1.83
CA ASP A 283 -12.91 -9.60 2.81
C ASP A 283 -13.09 -10.88 3.62
N THR A 284 -12.18 -11.82 3.42
CA THR A 284 -12.05 -13.06 4.20
C THR A 284 -10.63 -13.26 4.71
N LEU A 285 -9.87 -12.14 4.83
CA LEU A 285 -8.52 -12.14 5.35
C LEU A 285 -8.50 -12.36 6.85
N LEU A 286 -7.58 -13.18 7.29
CA LEU A 286 -7.33 -13.44 8.71
C LEU A 286 -5.91 -13.00 9.07
N PRO A 287 -5.73 -12.21 10.12
CA PRO A 287 -4.40 -11.92 10.63
C PRO A 287 -3.71 -13.20 11.08
N ALA A 288 -2.47 -13.42 10.60
CA ALA A 288 -1.67 -14.59 10.98
C ALA A 288 -0.17 -14.30 10.82
N ARG A 289 0.64 -15.01 11.57
CA ARG A 289 2.10 -15.07 11.41
C ARG A 289 2.48 -16.37 10.72
N GLY A 290 3.66 -16.44 10.15
CA GLY A 290 4.12 -17.61 9.41
C GLY A 290 4.58 -17.30 8.00
N LEU A 291 4.47 -16.02 7.59
CA LEU A 291 5.16 -15.55 6.39
C LEU A 291 6.68 -15.62 6.61
N ASP A 292 7.40 -16.09 5.58
CA ASP A 292 8.86 -16.11 5.62
C ASP A 292 9.40 -14.69 5.88
N PRO A 293 10.29 -14.51 6.87
CA PRO A 293 10.86 -13.19 7.20
C PRO A 293 11.61 -12.51 6.06
N ALA A 294 12.05 -13.26 5.05
CA ALA A 294 12.68 -12.72 3.84
C ALA A 294 11.69 -12.05 2.89
N ILE A 295 10.38 -12.21 3.10
CA ILE A 295 9.32 -11.68 2.25
C ILE A 295 8.71 -10.45 2.90
N ASP A 296 8.77 -9.31 2.21
CA ASP A 296 8.04 -8.11 2.61
C ASP A 296 6.53 -8.31 2.33
N PRO A 297 5.67 -8.29 3.38
CA PRO A 297 4.23 -8.51 3.20
C PRO A 297 3.55 -7.42 2.36
N ALA A 298 4.01 -6.18 2.41
CA ALA A 298 3.45 -5.09 1.62
C ALA A 298 3.78 -5.25 0.13
N GLU A 299 5.01 -5.67 -0.18
CA GLU A 299 5.42 -5.96 -1.55
C GLU A 299 4.69 -7.18 -2.11
N LEU A 300 4.51 -8.23 -1.31
CA LEU A 300 3.73 -9.42 -1.69
C LEU A 300 2.29 -9.03 -2.05
N THR A 301 1.63 -8.30 -1.18
CA THR A 301 0.26 -7.83 -1.38
C THR A 301 0.15 -6.98 -2.64
N ARG A 302 1.05 -6.03 -2.83
CA ARG A 302 1.12 -5.16 -4.01
C ARG A 302 1.34 -5.95 -5.30
N ALA A 303 2.22 -6.94 -5.28
CA ALA A 303 2.49 -7.80 -6.44
C ALA A 303 1.26 -8.65 -6.79
N ALA A 304 0.61 -9.27 -5.80
CA ALA A 304 -0.58 -10.08 -6.02
C ALA A 304 -1.76 -9.26 -6.56
N ILE A 305 -2.02 -8.07 -6.00
CA ILE A 305 -3.09 -7.17 -6.46
C ILE A 305 -2.78 -6.63 -7.86
N ARG A 306 -1.52 -6.30 -8.17
CA ARG A 306 -1.12 -5.89 -9.52
C ARG A 306 -1.39 -6.99 -10.54
N LEU A 307 -1.02 -8.25 -10.23
CA LEU A 307 -1.33 -9.40 -11.09
C LEU A 307 -2.84 -9.61 -11.26
N ALA A 308 -3.63 -9.40 -10.19
CA ALA A 308 -5.09 -9.46 -10.27
C ALA A 308 -5.69 -8.37 -11.17
N GLY A 309 -5.01 -7.25 -11.34
CA GLY A 309 -5.35 -6.22 -12.33
C GLY A 309 -5.19 -6.67 -13.78
N LEU A 310 -4.38 -7.69 -14.04
CA LEU A 310 -4.12 -8.23 -15.38
C LEU A 310 -5.08 -9.36 -15.79
N ILE A 311 -5.94 -9.81 -14.90
CA ILE A 311 -6.95 -10.84 -15.21
C ILE A 311 -8.36 -10.23 -15.20
N ARG A 312 -9.25 -10.76 -16.01
CA ARG A 312 -10.69 -10.42 -16.04
C ARG A 312 -11.45 -11.23 -15.00
N GLU A 313 -11.17 -12.51 -14.94
CA GLU A 313 -11.69 -13.47 -13.97
C GLU A 313 -10.61 -14.50 -13.64
N GLY A 314 -10.60 -14.97 -12.40
CA GLY A 314 -9.63 -15.95 -11.94
C GLY A 314 -9.04 -15.60 -10.58
N SER A 315 -7.86 -16.10 -10.31
CA SER A 315 -7.22 -15.90 -9.02
C SER A 315 -5.71 -15.75 -9.11
N VAL A 316 -5.18 -14.93 -8.19
CA VAL A 316 -3.76 -14.85 -7.88
C VAL A 316 -3.56 -15.47 -6.50
N ARG A 317 -2.66 -16.42 -6.38
CA ARG A 317 -2.44 -17.19 -5.15
C ARG A 317 -0.98 -17.16 -4.75
N PHE A 318 -0.76 -16.83 -3.51
CA PHE A 318 0.51 -17.06 -2.84
C PHE A 318 0.33 -18.20 -1.85
N GLU A 319 1.07 -19.28 -2.06
CA GLU A 319 1.03 -20.48 -1.22
C GLU A 319 2.44 -21.10 -1.18
N ARG A 320 2.89 -21.52 0.01
CA ARG A 320 4.20 -22.18 0.19
C ARG A 320 5.37 -21.42 -0.42
N GLY A 321 5.39 -20.08 -0.24
CA GLY A 321 6.44 -19.21 -0.78
C GLY A 321 6.40 -19.00 -2.29
N ARG A 322 5.34 -19.42 -2.98
CA ARG A 322 5.19 -19.38 -4.44
C ARG A 322 3.98 -18.55 -4.83
N LEU A 323 4.19 -17.62 -5.75
CA LEU A 323 3.13 -16.80 -6.33
C LEU A 323 2.71 -17.40 -7.67
N SER A 324 1.42 -17.60 -7.89
CA SER A 324 0.84 -18.12 -9.14
C SER A 324 -0.38 -17.30 -9.56
N VAL A 325 -0.67 -17.27 -10.85
CA VAL A 325 -1.83 -16.61 -11.43
C VAL A 325 -2.52 -17.53 -12.40
N SER A 326 -3.85 -17.59 -12.34
CA SER A 326 -4.66 -18.42 -13.22
C SER A 326 -6.00 -17.76 -13.53
N GLY A 327 -6.52 -17.99 -14.72
CA GLY A 327 -7.82 -17.47 -15.14
C GLY A 327 -7.85 -16.95 -16.56
N VAL A 328 -8.69 -15.96 -16.82
CA VAL A 328 -8.81 -15.28 -18.10
C VAL A 328 -8.06 -13.95 -18.04
N ALA A 329 -7.10 -13.76 -18.93
CA ALA A 329 -6.36 -12.52 -19.04
C ALA A 329 -7.28 -11.35 -19.41
N LEU A 330 -6.91 -10.16 -18.98
CA LEU A 330 -7.60 -8.94 -19.37
C LEU A 330 -7.57 -8.74 -20.88
N ASP A 331 -6.40 -8.99 -21.49
CA ASP A 331 -6.10 -8.87 -22.91
C ASP A 331 -4.79 -9.59 -23.25
N GLU A 332 -4.35 -9.51 -24.52
CA GLU A 332 -3.12 -10.14 -24.97
C GLU A 332 -1.86 -9.56 -24.35
N GLU A 333 -1.85 -8.24 -24.09
CA GLU A 333 -0.70 -7.57 -23.46
C GLU A 333 -0.56 -7.99 -21.99
N ALA A 334 -1.68 -8.25 -21.30
CA ALA A 334 -1.69 -8.67 -19.91
C ALA A 334 -1.00 -10.02 -19.66
N VAL A 335 -1.02 -10.93 -20.61
CA VAL A 335 -0.29 -12.20 -20.50
C VAL A 335 1.22 -11.94 -20.42
N GLY A 336 1.75 -11.14 -21.34
CA GLY A 336 3.17 -10.77 -21.34
C GLY A 336 3.57 -9.95 -20.11
N GLU A 337 2.70 -9.05 -19.65
CA GLU A 337 2.90 -8.27 -18.42
C GLU A 337 2.93 -9.18 -17.18
N ALA A 338 2.03 -10.17 -17.09
CA ALA A 338 2.01 -11.13 -15.99
C ALA A 338 3.27 -12.00 -15.98
N GLU A 339 3.72 -12.51 -17.14
CA GLU A 339 4.96 -13.26 -17.26
C GLU A 339 6.19 -12.42 -16.89
N ALA A 340 6.23 -11.15 -17.31
CA ALA A 340 7.30 -10.22 -16.95
C ALA A 340 7.30 -9.93 -15.44
N ALA A 341 6.13 -9.69 -14.84
CA ALA A 341 5.99 -9.48 -13.41
C ALA A 341 6.45 -10.72 -12.61
N MET A 342 6.13 -11.91 -13.10
CA MET A 342 6.55 -13.17 -12.49
C MET A 342 8.04 -13.45 -12.68
N ARG A 343 8.69 -12.89 -13.69
CA ARG A 343 10.12 -13.07 -13.95
C ARG A 343 11.00 -12.10 -13.16
N VAL A 344 10.68 -10.81 -13.20
CA VAL A 344 11.52 -9.72 -12.69
C VAL A 344 10.86 -8.94 -11.55
N GLY A 345 9.53 -8.82 -11.54
CA GLY A 345 8.78 -7.97 -10.61
C GLY A 345 8.31 -8.67 -9.32
N ARG A 346 8.84 -9.86 -9.01
CA ARG A 346 8.48 -10.59 -7.78
C ARG A 346 9.16 -9.97 -6.56
N PRO A 347 8.48 -9.97 -5.41
CA PRO A 347 9.11 -9.64 -4.14
C PRO A 347 10.30 -10.57 -3.81
N ALA A 348 11.26 -10.06 -3.06
CA ALA A 348 12.35 -10.88 -2.54
C ALA A 348 11.80 -12.06 -1.72
N GLY A 349 12.44 -13.24 -1.82
CA GLY A 349 12.00 -14.46 -1.13
C GLY A 349 10.81 -15.18 -1.78
N VAL A 350 10.10 -14.57 -2.74
CA VAL A 350 8.96 -15.20 -3.42
C VAL A 350 9.42 -15.95 -4.66
N SER A 351 9.05 -17.23 -4.77
CA SER A 351 9.31 -18.06 -5.95
C SER A 351 8.22 -17.88 -7.03
N ALA A 352 8.60 -18.01 -8.31
CA ALA A 352 7.62 -18.04 -9.39
C ALA A 352 6.82 -19.35 -9.36
N GLY A 353 5.50 -19.21 -9.43
CA GLY A 353 4.58 -20.31 -9.71
C GLY A 353 4.19 -20.35 -11.18
N SER A 354 3.04 -20.93 -11.47
CA SER A 354 2.46 -20.99 -12.80
C SER A 354 1.82 -19.66 -13.21
N VAL A 355 1.91 -19.36 -14.50
CA VAL A 355 1.09 -18.36 -15.18
C VAL A 355 0.19 -19.13 -16.15
N ASP A 356 -1.06 -19.35 -15.75
CA ASP A 356 -2.05 -20.09 -16.54
C ASP A 356 -3.19 -19.12 -16.90
N LEU A 357 -2.95 -18.34 -17.95
CA LEU A 357 -3.85 -17.31 -18.42
C LEU A 357 -4.41 -17.65 -19.80
N GLN A 358 -5.72 -17.79 -19.86
CA GLN A 358 -6.45 -18.01 -21.09
C GLN A 358 -6.84 -16.69 -21.74
N LEU A 359 -6.75 -16.60 -23.07
CA LEU A 359 -7.25 -15.47 -23.83
C LEU A 359 -8.67 -15.78 -24.30
N ARG A 360 -9.59 -14.84 -24.07
CA ARG A 360 -10.94 -14.89 -24.60
C ARG A 360 -11.25 -13.61 -25.38
N PRO A 361 -11.92 -13.69 -26.53
CA PRO A 361 -12.38 -12.52 -27.25
C PRO A 361 -13.21 -11.60 -26.34
N ILE A 362 -13.00 -10.30 -26.49
CA ILE A 362 -13.74 -9.29 -25.73
C ILE A 362 -15.10 -9.03 -26.40
N SER A 363 -16.16 -9.10 -25.63
CA SER A 363 -17.50 -8.72 -26.05
C SER A 363 -18.27 -8.19 -24.82
N PRO A 364 -18.92 -7.02 -24.91
CA PRO A 364 -18.83 -6.05 -25.99
C PRO A 364 -17.40 -5.53 -26.17
N TYR A 365 -17.05 -5.09 -27.40
CA TYR A 365 -15.71 -4.60 -27.73
C TYR A 365 -15.64 -3.09 -27.63
N PRO A 366 -15.26 -2.50 -26.47
CA PRO A 366 -15.33 -1.07 -26.24
C PRO A 366 -14.08 -0.36 -26.74
N PHE A 367 -14.27 0.80 -27.33
CA PHE A 367 -13.22 1.77 -27.61
C PHE A 367 -13.73 3.19 -27.47
N ARG A 368 -12.90 4.09 -26.97
CA ARG A 368 -13.27 5.46 -26.70
C ARG A 368 -12.19 6.42 -27.20
N ILE A 369 -12.60 7.46 -27.88
CA ILE A 369 -11.75 8.58 -28.30
C ILE A 369 -12.35 9.84 -27.72
N ARG A 370 -11.68 10.43 -26.73
CA ARG A 370 -12.15 11.65 -26.07
C ARG A 370 -11.27 12.82 -26.48
N ARG A 371 -11.90 13.85 -27.04
CA ARG A 371 -11.30 15.11 -27.39
C ARG A 371 -11.63 16.18 -26.37
N GLU A 372 -10.61 16.76 -25.78
CA GLU A 372 -10.64 17.91 -24.88
C GLU A 372 -9.74 19.02 -25.45
N PRO A 373 -9.87 20.27 -25.01
CA PRO A 373 -8.95 21.32 -25.43
C PRO A 373 -7.48 20.94 -25.18
N GLY A 374 -6.68 20.88 -26.25
CA GLY A 374 -5.27 20.52 -26.20
C GLY A 374 -4.95 19.04 -26.05
N ARG A 375 -5.94 18.14 -25.98
CA ARG A 375 -5.70 16.70 -25.74
C ARG A 375 -6.71 15.80 -26.45
N VAL A 376 -6.20 14.67 -26.98
CA VAL A 376 -7.04 13.56 -27.43
C VAL A 376 -6.60 12.30 -26.69
N THR A 377 -7.51 11.68 -25.98
CA THR A 377 -7.24 10.45 -25.20
C THR A 377 -7.90 9.26 -25.87
N LEU A 378 -7.15 8.19 -26.07
CA LEU A 378 -7.63 6.90 -26.57
C LEU A 378 -7.69 5.92 -25.39
N SER A 379 -8.73 5.12 -25.33
CA SER A 379 -8.87 4.03 -24.34
C SER A 379 -9.76 2.91 -24.89
N GLY A 380 -9.60 1.71 -24.33
CA GLY A 380 -10.29 0.52 -24.83
C GLY A 380 -9.36 -0.41 -25.60
N TYR A 381 -9.94 -1.20 -26.51
CA TYR A 381 -9.19 -2.28 -27.18
C TYR A 381 -9.07 -2.07 -28.66
N LEU A 382 -7.90 -2.44 -29.21
CA LEU A 382 -7.62 -2.50 -30.64
C LEU A 382 -7.22 -3.93 -31.02
N PRO A 383 -7.50 -4.39 -32.25
CA PRO A 383 -7.28 -5.78 -32.64
C PRO A 383 -5.79 -6.18 -32.70
N ASP A 384 -4.93 -5.27 -33.10
CA ASP A 384 -3.51 -5.52 -33.27
C ASP A 384 -2.69 -4.21 -33.24
N ARG A 385 -1.35 -4.35 -33.16
CA ARG A 385 -0.42 -3.20 -33.18
C ARG A 385 -0.48 -2.40 -34.49
N PRO A 386 -0.53 -3.01 -35.68
CA PRO A 386 -0.72 -2.26 -36.92
C PRO A 386 -1.99 -1.41 -36.95
N ALA A 387 -3.10 -1.88 -36.36
CA ALA A 387 -4.32 -1.11 -36.18
C ALA A 387 -4.09 0.14 -35.30
N ARG A 388 -3.38 -0.03 -34.19
CA ARG A 388 -2.99 1.08 -33.30
C ARG A 388 -2.13 2.12 -34.04
N GLU A 389 -1.16 1.69 -34.81
CA GLU A 389 -0.29 2.57 -35.58
C GLU A 389 -1.05 3.33 -36.68
N ARG A 390 -1.92 2.63 -37.42
CA ARG A 390 -2.79 3.28 -38.44
C ARG A 390 -3.69 4.33 -37.83
N LEU A 391 -4.36 4.02 -36.72
CA LEU A 391 -5.24 4.97 -36.04
C LEU A 391 -4.48 6.18 -35.54
N ASN A 392 -3.33 5.97 -34.90
CA ASN A 392 -2.46 7.05 -34.42
C ASN A 392 -1.91 7.92 -35.55
N ALA A 393 -1.60 7.35 -36.70
CA ALA A 393 -1.17 8.14 -37.88
C ALA A 393 -2.26 9.08 -38.37
N VAL A 394 -3.51 8.60 -38.46
CA VAL A 394 -4.66 9.43 -38.86
C VAL A 394 -4.98 10.50 -37.81
N LEU A 395 -4.89 10.15 -36.54
CA LEU A 395 -5.09 11.11 -35.44
C LEU A 395 -4.10 12.28 -35.51
N ARG A 396 -2.81 11.99 -35.71
CA ARG A 396 -1.76 13.03 -35.83
C ARG A 396 -1.99 13.95 -37.02
N GLN A 397 -2.56 13.45 -38.11
CA GLN A 397 -2.91 14.27 -39.28
C GLN A 397 -4.13 15.18 -39.04
N ARG A 398 -5.08 14.77 -38.20
CA ARG A 398 -6.31 15.51 -37.96
C ARG A 398 -6.26 16.43 -36.75
N PHE A 399 -5.50 16.03 -35.72
CA PHE A 399 -5.40 16.75 -34.45
C PHE A 399 -3.99 17.27 -34.24
N LEU A 400 -3.64 18.28 -35.07
CA LEU A 400 -2.27 18.83 -35.15
C LEU A 400 -1.82 19.58 -33.88
N ARG A 401 -2.80 20.07 -33.09
CA ARG A 401 -2.55 20.90 -31.91
C ARG A 401 -2.70 20.15 -30.61
N GLU A 402 -3.42 19.06 -30.65
CA GLU A 402 -3.74 18.26 -29.48
C GLU A 402 -2.64 17.24 -29.21
N THR A 403 -2.31 17.07 -27.94
CA THR A 403 -1.47 15.97 -27.48
C THR A 403 -2.27 14.68 -27.49
N ILE A 404 -1.79 13.67 -28.23
CA ILE A 404 -2.44 12.36 -28.28
C ILE A 404 -1.92 11.51 -27.12
N VAL A 405 -2.82 11.09 -26.24
CA VAL A 405 -2.54 10.17 -25.13
C VAL A 405 -3.19 8.83 -25.43
N ASP A 406 -2.37 7.85 -25.81
CA ASP A 406 -2.83 6.51 -26.14
C ASP A 406 -2.75 5.60 -24.90
N ARG A 407 -3.93 5.17 -24.41
CA ARG A 407 -4.13 4.19 -23.33
C ARG A 407 -4.85 2.96 -23.85
N SER A 408 -4.87 2.75 -25.18
CA SER A 408 -5.50 1.57 -25.75
C SER A 408 -4.66 0.32 -25.48
N ARG A 409 -5.32 -0.83 -25.42
CA ARG A 409 -4.71 -2.15 -25.23
C ARG A 409 -5.04 -3.05 -26.41
N ILE A 410 -4.27 -4.11 -26.60
CA ILE A 410 -4.48 -5.06 -27.71
C ILE A 410 -5.28 -6.25 -27.20
N ALA A 411 -6.39 -6.54 -27.89
CA ALA A 411 -7.20 -7.72 -27.59
C ALA A 411 -7.98 -8.19 -28.82
N SER A 412 -8.25 -9.48 -28.88
CA SER A 412 -9.13 -10.10 -29.88
C SER A 412 -10.61 -9.82 -29.60
N GLY A 413 -11.46 -9.92 -30.61
CA GLY A 413 -12.92 -9.70 -30.51
C GLY A 413 -13.44 -8.49 -31.28
N ALA A 414 -12.57 -7.74 -31.96
CA ALA A 414 -12.97 -6.59 -32.77
C ALA A 414 -13.96 -6.99 -33.88
N PRO A 415 -15.04 -6.23 -34.04
CA PRO A 415 -15.96 -6.42 -35.16
C PRO A 415 -15.29 -6.14 -36.51
N ALA A 416 -15.86 -6.66 -37.58
CA ALA A 416 -15.36 -6.41 -38.92
C ALA A 416 -15.29 -4.92 -39.21
N GLN A 417 -14.21 -4.48 -39.88
CA GLN A 417 -13.96 -3.08 -40.27
C GLN A 417 -13.88 -2.08 -39.08
N PHE A 418 -13.58 -2.54 -37.88
CA PHE A 418 -13.53 -1.74 -36.65
C PHE A 418 -12.63 -0.50 -36.80
N VAL A 419 -11.39 -0.69 -37.29
CA VAL A 419 -10.44 0.43 -37.49
C VAL A 419 -10.96 1.43 -38.53
N ALA A 420 -11.60 0.95 -39.59
CA ALA A 420 -12.20 1.82 -40.60
C ALA A 420 -13.36 2.67 -40.00
N ALA A 421 -14.18 2.07 -39.14
CA ALA A 421 -15.25 2.78 -38.46
C ALA A 421 -14.70 3.85 -37.49
N LEU A 422 -13.66 3.51 -36.70
CA LEU A 422 -12.99 4.50 -35.83
C LEU A 422 -12.39 5.64 -36.65
N THR A 423 -11.69 5.32 -37.75
CA THR A 423 -11.07 6.32 -38.62
C THR A 423 -12.13 7.24 -39.25
N GLY A 424 -13.27 6.68 -39.69
CA GLY A 424 -14.39 7.45 -40.22
C GLY A 424 -14.98 8.41 -39.18
N SER A 425 -15.08 8.02 -37.93
CA SER A 425 -15.61 8.85 -36.85
C SER A 425 -14.73 10.05 -36.48
N LEU A 426 -13.44 10.03 -36.82
CA LEU A 426 -12.52 11.14 -36.53
C LEU A 426 -12.84 12.43 -37.28
N GLY A 427 -13.43 12.31 -38.48
CA GLY A 427 -13.87 13.48 -39.24
C GLY A 427 -14.90 14.29 -38.48
N PRO A 428 -16.07 13.71 -38.15
CA PRO A 428 -17.09 14.36 -37.32
C PRO A 428 -16.57 14.83 -35.96
N LEU A 429 -15.74 14.04 -35.26
CA LEU A 429 -15.15 14.44 -33.97
C LEU A 429 -14.26 15.68 -34.10
N SER A 430 -13.53 15.82 -35.22
CA SER A 430 -12.64 16.97 -35.43
C SER A 430 -13.40 18.29 -35.60
N THR A 431 -14.68 18.26 -35.91
CA THR A 431 -15.54 19.47 -36.03
C THR A 431 -16.12 19.94 -34.70
N LEU A 432 -15.95 19.16 -33.62
CA LEU A 432 -16.45 19.52 -32.29
C LEU A 432 -15.39 20.33 -31.53
N ALA A 433 -15.82 21.20 -30.64
CA ALA A 433 -14.93 21.91 -29.71
C ALA A 433 -14.34 20.95 -28.65
N ASN A 434 -15.21 20.11 -28.13
CA ASN A 434 -14.91 18.96 -27.29
C ASN A 434 -15.89 17.83 -27.62
N GLY A 435 -15.52 16.61 -27.39
CA GLY A 435 -16.40 15.49 -27.70
C GLY A 435 -15.77 14.15 -27.50
N GLU A 436 -16.63 13.14 -27.65
CA GLU A 436 -16.26 11.77 -27.40
C GLU A 436 -16.89 10.86 -28.47
N VAL A 437 -16.10 9.94 -28.95
CA VAL A 437 -16.53 8.79 -29.77
C VAL A 437 -16.48 7.55 -28.89
N GLU A 438 -17.59 6.92 -28.70
CA GLU A 438 -17.71 5.61 -28.06
C GLU A 438 -18.06 4.57 -29.12
N ALA A 439 -17.21 3.57 -29.27
CA ALA A 439 -17.49 2.39 -30.09
C ALA A 439 -17.75 1.19 -29.17
N ALA A 440 -18.81 0.46 -29.45
CA ALA A 440 -19.09 -0.81 -28.81
C ALA A 440 -19.69 -1.75 -29.86
N ASP A 441 -19.04 -2.90 -30.06
CA ASP A 441 -19.38 -3.83 -31.13
C ASP A 441 -19.42 -3.12 -32.50
N ALA A 442 -20.53 -3.22 -33.26
CA ALA A 442 -20.71 -2.56 -34.56
C ALA A 442 -21.46 -1.21 -34.45
N SER A 443 -21.39 -0.53 -33.33
CA SER A 443 -22.04 0.76 -33.11
C SER A 443 -21.04 1.84 -32.70
N ILE A 444 -21.28 3.06 -33.15
CA ILE A 444 -20.53 4.25 -32.76
C ILE A 444 -21.51 5.32 -32.26
N ARG A 445 -21.20 5.86 -31.09
CA ARG A 445 -21.87 7.03 -30.54
C ARG A 445 -20.89 8.20 -30.54
N LEU A 446 -21.30 9.32 -31.13
CA LEU A 446 -20.60 10.59 -31.06
C LEU A 446 -21.39 11.52 -30.13
N SER A 447 -20.71 12.05 -29.13
CA SER A 447 -21.30 13.06 -28.23
C SER A 447 -20.33 14.23 -28.08
N GLY A 448 -20.86 15.40 -27.75
CA GLY A 448 -20.01 16.58 -27.52
C GLY A 448 -20.68 17.90 -27.85
N GLU A 449 -19.83 18.90 -27.94
CA GLU A 449 -20.25 20.28 -28.19
C GLU A 449 -19.57 20.81 -29.46
N SER A 450 -20.37 21.33 -30.37
CA SER A 450 -19.91 22.04 -31.56
C SER A 450 -19.93 23.55 -31.34
N LEU A 451 -19.00 24.24 -31.94
CA LEU A 451 -18.99 25.71 -31.93
C LEU A 451 -20.14 26.31 -32.77
N TYR A 452 -20.72 25.52 -33.69
CA TYR A 452 -21.69 26.01 -34.65
C TYR A 452 -22.96 25.14 -34.66
N PRO A 453 -24.15 25.76 -34.65
CA PRO A 453 -25.42 25.03 -34.70
C PRO A 453 -25.59 24.17 -35.97
N GLN A 454 -25.06 24.62 -37.12
CA GLN A 454 -25.13 23.83 -38.35
C GLN A 454 -24.25 22.57 -38.32
N SER A 455 -23.03 22.66 -37.75
CA SER A 455 -22.18 21.51 -37.57
C SER A 455 -22.79 20.51 -36.59
N ALA A 456 -23.38 20.98 -35.50
CA ALA A 456 -24.12 20.14 -34.57
C ALA A 456 -25.27 19.34 -35.24
N ARG A 457 -26.06 20.01 -36.08
CA ARG A 457 -27.15 19.37 -36.81
C ARG A 457 -26.68 18.32 -37.82
N ARG A 458 -25.54 18.54 -38.49
CA ARG A 458 -24.99 17.64 -39.51
C ARG A 458 -24.17 16.51 -38.94
N ALA A 459 -23.72 16.59 -37.69
CA ALA A 459 -22.78 15.64 -37.07
C ALA A 459 -23.26 14.19 -37.18
N GLY A 460 -24.56 13.93 -37.04
CA GLY A 460 -25.15 12.58 -37.18
C GLY A 460 -25.11 12.06 -38.63
N ASP A 461 -25.42 12.91 -39.60
CA ASP A 461 -25.36 12.53 -41.01
C ASP A 461 -23.95 12.33 -41.50
N ASP A 462 -23.02 13.18 -41.06
CA ASP A 462 -21.60 13.09 -41.39
C ASP A 462 -21.00 11.82 -40.80
N LEU A 463 -21.36 11.48 -39.56
CA LEU A 463 -20.96 10.24 -38.94
C LEU A 463 -21.47 9.03 -39.74
N ARG A 464 -22.78 8.96 -40.03
CA ARG A 464 -23.37 7.82 -40.77
C ARG A 464 -22.76 7.63 -42.16
N ARG A 465 -22.46 8.72 -42.85
CA ARG A 465 -21.82 8.66 -44.18
C ARG A 465 -20.35 8.20 -44.12
N ALA A 466 -19.67 8.47 -43.00
CA ALA A 466 -18.26 8.10 -42.82
C ALA A 466 -18.07 6.67 -42.31
N LEU A 467 -19.13 6.02 -41.81
CA LEU A 467 -19.05 4.66 -41.30
C LEU A 467 -19.11 3.61 -42.40
N PRO A 468 -18.38 2.50 -42.25
CA PRO A 468 -18.43 1.39 -43.20
C PRO A 468 -19.77 0.64 -43.13
N PRO A 469 -20.12 -0.12 -44.18
CA PRO A 469 -21.36 -0.95 -44.20
C PRO A 469 -21.46 -1.87 -42.99
N GLY A 470 -22.66 -1.96 -42.39
CA GLY A 470 -22.94 -2.79 -41.22
C GLY A 470 -22.71 -2.10 -39.89
N TRP A 471 -22.21 -0.85 -39.89
CA TRP A 471 -22.02 -0.05 -38.68
C TRP A 471 -23.19 0.91 -38.47
N GLN A 472 -23.54 1.10 -37.18
CA GLN A 472 -24.57 2.05 -36.78
C GLN A 472 -23.91 3.27 -36.12
N GLY A 473 -24.34 4.47 -36.54
CA GLY A 473 -23.84 5.73 -35.99
C GLY A 473 -24.96 6.55 -35.36
N THR A 474 -24.79 6.96 -34.11
CA THR A 474 -25.66 7.89 -33.40
C THR A 474 -24.87 9.11 -32.96
N ALA A 475 -25.47 10.31 -33.05
CA ALA A 475 -24.81 11.54 -32.58
C ALA A 475 -25.72 12.29 -31.62
N ALA A 476 -25.15 12.73 -30.49
CA ALA A 476 -25.75 13.61 -29.50
C ALA A 476 -24.84 14.83 -29.33
N VAL A 477 -24.95 15.77 -30.27
CA VAL A 477 -24.07 16.96 -30.31
C VAL A 477 -24.91 18.21 -30.04
N SER A 478 -24.53 18.93 -28.99
CA SER A 478 -25.07 20.26 -28.68
C SER A 478 -24.29 21.35 -29.43
N SER A 479 -24.90 22.49 -29.63
CA SER A 479 -24.14 23.68 -30.02
C SER A 479 -23.85 24.54 -28.80
N ARG A 480 -22.66 25.13 -28.78
CA ARG A 480 -22.39 26.15 -27.77
C ARG A 480 -23.34 27.31 -28.01
N ASP A 481 -24.07 27.71 -26.98
CA ASP A 481 -24.91 28.92 -27.06
C ASP A 481 -24.00 30.10 -27.43
N ALA A 482 -24.45 30.89 -28.42
CA ALA A 482 -23.63 32.02 -28.83
C ALA A 482 -23.51 33.00 -27.66
N GLU A 483 -22.26 33.28 -27.26
CA GLU A 483 -22.04 34.39 -26.33
C GLU A 483 -22.78 35.63 -26.81
N PRO A 484 -23.30 36.46 -25.87
CA PRO A 484 -24.00 37.68 -26.26
C PRO A 484 -23.12 38.50 -27.16
N ALA A 485 -23.68 38.92 -28.30
CA ALA A 485 -22.95 39.79 -29.23
C ALA A 485 -22.62 41.11 -28.52
N TYR A 486 -21.38 41.47 -28.47
CA TYR A 486 -20.93 42.78 -27.94
C TYR A 486 -21.29 43.90 -28.95
N ASP A 487 -21.46 45.10 -28.41
CA ASP A 487 -21.56 46.29 -29.25
C ASP A 487 -20.23 46.66 -29.91
N ALA A 488 -20.26 47.43 -30.98
CA ALA A 488 -19.11 47.82 -31.78
C ALA A 488 -18.01 48.50 -30.93
N ALA A 489 -18.35 49.32 -29.96
CA ALA A 489 -17.41 50.01 -29.09
C ALA A 489 -16.68 49.01 -28.15
N THR A 490 -17.38 48.06 -27.58
CA THR A 490 -16.83 46.99 -26.77
C THR A 490 -15.92 46.08 -27.61
N CYS A 491 -16.36 45.70 -28.82
CA CYS A 491 -15.58 44.89 -29.75
C CYS A 491 -14.25 45.59 -30.13
N ALA A 492 -14.29 46.85 -30.48
CA ALA A 492 -13.07 47.64 -30.83
C ALA A 492 -12.12 47.73 -29.61
N ARG A 493 -12.63 47.97 -28.43
CA ARG A 493 -11.83 48.02 -27.20
C ARG A 493 -11.16 46.67 -26.89
N LEU A 494 -11.92 45.58 -26.84
CA LEU A 494 -11.41 44.25 -26.58
C LEU A 494 -10.36 43.82 -27.61
N PHE A 495 -10.61 44.11 -28.86
CA PHE A 495 -9.67 43.81 -29.94
C PHE A 495 -8.36 44.62 -29.78
N SER A 496 -8.46 45.93 -29.52
CA SER A 496 -7.28 46.75 -29.31
C SER A 496 -6.46 46.31 -28.11
N GLU A 497 -7.11 45.95 -26.97
CA GLU A 497 -6.44 45.46 -25.75
C GLU A 497 -5.69 44.14 -25.99
N ARG A 498 -6.25 43.24 -26.81
CA ARG A 498 -5.67 41.90 -27.06
C ARG A 498 -4.62 41.86 -28.15
N VAL A 499 -4.67 42.79 -29.10
CA VAL A 499 -3.71 42.88 -30.19
C VAL A 499 -2.61 43.91 -29.89
N ALA A 500 -2.86 44.92 -29.06
CA ALA A 500 -1.91 45.94 -28.69
C ALA A 500 -0.62 45.34 -28.06
N GLY A 501 0.52 45.80 -28.55
CA GLY A 501 1.82 45.34 -28.06
C GLY A 501 2.32 44.02 -28.67
N HIS A 502 1.52 43.34 -29.47
CA HIS A 502 1.93 42.12 -30.16
C HIS A 502 2.29 42.40 -31.63
N THR A 503 3.54 42.10 -32.01
CA THR A 503 4.00 42.19 -33.39
C THR A 503 4.19 40.79 -33.95
N LEU A 504 3.26 40.35 -34.80
CA LEU A 504 3.30 39.03 -35.43
C LEU A 504 4.16 39.11 -36.71
N ARG A 505 5.34 38.46 -36.69
CA ARG A 505 6.27 38.48 -37.82
C ARG A 505 6.66 37.09 -38.26
N PHE A 506 6.42 36.76 -39.53
CA PHE A 506 6.88 35.50 -40.12
C PHE A 506 8.40 35.44 -40.21
N ALA A 507 8.95 34.26 -40.31
CA ALA A 507 10.35 34.09 -40.67
C ALA A 507 10.57 34.53 -42.14
N PRO A 508 11.78 35.02 -42.50
CA PRO A 508 12.07 35.42 -43.87
C PRO A 508 11.75 34.30 -44.86
N GLY A 509 10.97 34.64 -45.91
CA GLY A 509 10.53 33.68 -46.93
C GLY A 509 9.51 32.62 -46.50
N SER A 510 9.06 32.63 -45.25
CA SER A 510 8.14 31.62 -44.71
C SER A 510 6.71 32.13 -44.58
N ILE A 511 5.76 31.22 -44.73
CA ILE A 511 4.33 31.41 -44.45
C ILE A 511 3.87 30.58 -43.24
N GLU A 512 4.81 29.92 -42.51
CA GLU A 512 4.53 29.07 -41.39
C GLU A 512 4.28 29.90 -40.12
N LEU A 513 3.18 29.60 -39.43
CA LEU A 513 2.81 30.22 -38.15
C LEU A 513 3.74 29.79 -37.04
N LYS A 514 4.37 30.71 -36.36
CA LYS A 514 5.21 30.47 -35.19
C LYS A 514 4.35 30.27 -33.92
N PRO A 515 4.88 29.66 -32.87
CA PRO A 515 4.15 29.44 -31.61
C PRO A 515 3.60 30.73 -30.97
N ASP A 516 4.27 31.87 -31.15
CA ASP A 516 3.86 33.18 -30.61
C ASP A 516 2.64 33.79 -31.33
N PHE A 517 2.27 33.28 -32.51
CA PHE A 517 1.05 33.69 -33.20
C PHE A 517 -0.23 33.16 -32.51
N TYR A 518 -0.19 31.92 -31.99
CA TYR A 518 -1.40 31.23 -31.54
C TYR A 518 -2.15 31.96 -30.44
N PRO A 519 -1.53 32.48 -29.37
CA PRO A 519 -2.27 33.17 -28.31
C PRO A 519 -3.02 34.41 -28.80
N VAL A 520 -2.40 35.14 -29.73
CA VAL A 520 -3.02 36.34 -30.30
C VAL A 520 -4.15 35.98 -31.25
N LEU A 521 -3.91 35.01 -32.14
CA LEU A 521 -4.91 34.58 -33.10
C LEU A 521 -6.09 33.89 -32.45
N ASP A 522 -5.88 33.13 -31.36
CA ASP A 522 -6.96 32.56 -30.57
C ASP A 522 -7.82 33.65 -29.90
N ALA A 523 -7.18 34.68 -29.34
CA ALA A 523 -7.89 35.81 -28.75
C ALA A 523 -8.69 36.59 -29.81
N VAL A 524 -8.11 36.80 -31.01
CA VAL A 524 -8.81 37.42 -32.14
C VAL A 524 -9.99 36.59 -32.61
N ALA A 525 -9.83 35.25 -32.68
CA ALA A 525 -10.90 34.36 -33.05
C ALA A 525 -12.06 34.38 -32.05
N GLU A 526 -11.78 34.43 -30.74
CA GLU A 526 -12.80 34.56 -29.69
C GLU A 526 -13.58 35.87 -29.81
N ILE A 527 -12.86 36.97 -30.02
CA ILE A 527 -13.50 38.30 -30.20
C ILE A 527 -14.35 38.30 -31.45
N ALA A 528 -13.85 37.80 -32.59
CA ALA A 528 -14.60 37.75 -33.83
C ALA A 528 -15.92 36.96 -33.70
N LYS A 529 -15.92 35.85 -32.96
CA LYS A 529 -17.12 35.07 -32.70
C LYS A 529 -18.16 35.83 -31.85
N ALA A 530 -17.71 36.60 -30.88
CA ALA A 530 -18.55 37.41 -30.01
C ALA A 530 -19.04 38.70 -30.71
N CYS A 531 -18.28 39.21 -31.69
CA CYS A 531 -18.51 40.43 -32.42
C CYS A 531 -19.04 40.14 -33.83
N ARG A 532 -20.24 39.66 -33.94
CA ARG A 532 -20.85 39.10 -35.17
C ARG A 532 -21.08 40.16 -36.29
N ALA A 533 -21.23 41.41 -35.92
CA ALA A 533 -21.40 42.51 -36.87
C ALA A 533 -20.09 43.05 -37.47
N GLU A 534 -18.98 42.63 -36.89
CA GLU A 534 -17.66 43.12 -37.26
C GLU A 534 -16.89 42.05 -38.05
N HIS A 535 -15.95 42.50 -38.90
CA HIS A 535 -15.04 41.61 -39.61
C HIS A 535 -13.57 41.90 -39.28
N VAL A 536 -12.73 40.86 -39.31
CA VAL A 536 -11.28 40.96 -39.08
C VAL A 536 -10.57 41.11 -40.41
N GLU A 537 -9.96 42.26 -40.62
CA GLU A 537 -9.10 42.52 -41.76
C GLU A 537 -7.66 42.06 -41.45
N VAL A 538 -7.10 41.25 -42.33
CA VAL A 538 -5.76 40.71 -42.21
C VAL A 538 -4.87 41.29 -43.33
N LEU A 539 -3.86 42.03 -42.94
CA LEU A 539 -2.84 42.57 -43.85
C LEU A 539 -1.54 41.76 -43.69
N GLY A 540 -1.12 41.10 -44.74
CA GLY A 540 0.19 40.45 -44.80
C GLY A 540 1.34 41.45 -44.84
N HIS A 541 2.55 41.02 -44.52
CA HIS A 541 3.78 41.81 -44.65
C HIS A 541 4.80 41.16 -45.59
N LEU A 542 5.62 41.96 -46.24
CA LEU A 542 6.79 41.52 -46.99
C LEU A 542 8.03 41.46 -46.09
N ASP A 543 9.03 40.73 -46.53
CA ASP A 543 10.32 40.76 -45.86
C ASP A 543 11.02 42.10 -46.15
N PRO A 544 11.77 42.66 -45.17
CA PRO A 544 12.53 43.87 -45.40
C PRO A 544 13.55 43.69 -46.56
N ALA A 545 13.77 44.74 -47.36
CA ALA A 545 14.75 44.66 -48.41
C ALA A 545 16.13 44.29 -47.83
N GLY A 546 16.73 43.21 -48.34
CA GLY A 546 18.02 42.69 -47.86
C GLY A 546 17.90 41.56 -46.81
N ALA A 547 16.74 41.07 -46.57
CA ALA A 547 16.59 39.86 -45.71
C ALA A 547 17.29 38.66 -46.38
N PRO A 548 18.08 37.86 -45.63
CA PRO A 548 18.74 36.67 -46.16
C PRO A 548 17.70 35.67 -46.65
N ALA A 549 17.96 35.06 -47.83
CA ALA A 549 17.12 34.00 -48.37
C ALA A 549 16.99 32.86 -47.33
N PRO A 550 15.83 32.20 -47.24
CA PRO A 550 15.61 31.11 -46.28
C PRO A 550 16.64 30.01 -46.53
N LYS A 551 17.40 29.63 -45.49
CA LYS A 551 18.20 28.40 -45.51
C LYS A 551 17.24 27.21 -45.62
N PRO A 552 17.50 26.25 -46.53
CA PRO A 552 16.70 25.03 -46.56
C PRO A 552 16.73 24.39 -45.16
N ALA A 553 15.57 23.97 -44.68
CA ALA A 553 15.43 23.32 -43.40
C ALA A 553 16.30 22.07 -43.36
N VAL A 554 17.38 22.10 -42.59
CA VAL A 554 18.15 20.93 -42.21
C VAL A 554 17.33 20.23 -41.14
N LEU A 555 16.89 19.00 -41.43
CA LEU A 555 16.32 18.12 -40.44
C LEU A 555 17.28 18.01 -39.24
N PRO A 556 16.82 18.11 -38.00
CA PRO A 556 17.69 17.96 -36.85
C PRO A 556 18.28 16.56 -36.82
N GLU A 557 19.60 16.48 -37.04
CA GLU A 557 20.37 15.28 -36.68
C GLU A 557 20.31 15.10 -35.16
N ALA A 558 20.01 13.88 -34.74
CA ALA A 558 19.95 13.48 -33.34
C ALA A 558 21.29 13.82 -32.65
N ASP A 559 21.24 14.65 -31.62
CA ASP A 559 22.36 14.96 -30.73
C ASP A 559 22.88 13.67 -30.07
N THR A 560 24.00 13.18 -30.57
CA THR A 560 24.85 12.23 -29.88
C THR A 560 25.75 13.00 -28.93
N GLU A 561 25.42 12.98 -27.69
CA GLU A 561 26.17 13.55 -26.56
C GLU A 561 27.56 12.91 -26.47
N LYS A 562 28.59 13.70 -26.80
CA LYS A 562 29.99 13.31 -26.62
C LYS A 562 30.39 13.44 -25.16
N SER A 563 30.36 12.33 -24.43
CA SER A 563 31.06 12.21 -23.15
C SER A 563 32.57 12.10 -23.39
N LYS A 564 33.35 12.99 -22.77
CA LYS A 564 34.81 12.92 -22.69
C LYS A 564 35.24 11.73 -21.87
N PRO A 565 36.30 10.99 -22.27
CA PRO A 565 36.83 9.92 -21.44
C PRO A 565 37.87 10.45 -20.46
N ASP A 566 37.69 10.14 -19.20
CA ASP A 566 38.70 10.25 -18.16
C ASP A 566 39.61 9.02 -18.17
N LYS A 567 40.92 9.29 -18.02
CA LYS A 567 42.01 8.33 -18.09
C LYS A 567 42.10 7.49 -16.82
N ALA A 568 42.05 6.16 -16.95
CA ALA A 568 42.67 5.28 -16.00
C ALA A 568 43.32 4.05 -16.68
N LYS A 569 44.52 3.74 -16.25
CA LYS A 569 45.50 2.81 -16.79
C LYS A 569 45.14 1.32 -16.66
N PRO A 570 45.86 0.45 -17.38
CA PRO A 570 45.42 -0.90 -17.73
C PRO A 570 45.85 -1.99 -16.75
N GLY A 571 45.00 -2.97 -16.55
CA GLY A 571 45.31 -4.24 -15.92
C GLY A 571 45.17 -5.39 -16.93
N LYS A 572 46.29 -6.14 -17.08
CA LYS A 572 46.47 -7.32 -17.96
C LYS A 572 45.63 -8.51 -17.51
N ALA A 573 45.11 -9.28 -18.44
CA ALA A 573 45.33 -10.73 -18.66
C ALA A 573 44.22 -11.32 -19.55
N LYS A 574 44.66 -11.84 -20.58
CA LYS A 574 44.88 -13.19 -21.13
C LYS A 574 43.79 -13.70 -22.06
N ALA A 575 44.33 -14.04 -23.21
CA ALA A 575 43.83 -14.71 -24.38
C ALA A 575 43.25 -16.13 -24.14
N SER A 576 42.35 -16.57 -25.00
CA SER A 576 42.38 -17.79 -25.81
C SER A 576 41.14 -17.75 -26.70
N ASP A 577 41.30 -17.64 -27.99
CA ASP A 577 41.50 -18.64 -29.05
C ASP A 577 40.24 -19.26 -29.59
N ILE A 578 40.24 -19.18 -30.96
CA ILE A 578 39.82 -20.20 -31.95
C ILE A 578 38.36 -20.03 -32.44
N ALA A 579 38.02 -19.98 -33.68
CA ALA A 579 38.60 -20.08 -35.04
C ALA A 579 37.50 -19.80 -36.06
N LYS A 580 37.83 -19.14 -37.15
CA LYS A 580 37.82 -19.52 -38.58
C LYS A 580 36.57 -20.17 -39.20
N ALA A 581 36.06 -19.52 -40.22
CA ALA A 581 35.95 -19.93 -41.64
C ALA A 581 35.23 -18.85 -42.46
N LYS A 582 35.85 -18.14 -43.39
CA LYS A 582 36.15 -18.35 -44.81
C LYS A 582 34.91 -18.81 -45.61
N SER A 583 34.46 -18.00 -46.60
CA SER A 583 34.91 -17.84 -47.98
C SER A 583 33.93 -16.93 -48.71
N ALA A 584 34.32 -15.91 -49.39
CA ALA A 584 34.89 -15.77 -50.73
C ALA A 584 33.82 -15.76 -51.84
N GLY A 585 33.88 -14.65 -52.65
CA GLY A 585 33.26 -14.63 -53.95
C GLY A 585 32.95 -13.24 -54.50
N LYS A 586 33.96 -12.60 -55.10
CA LYS A 586 33.84 -11.55 -56.11
C LYS A 586 34.25 -12.23 -57.42
N PRO A 587 34.06 -11.73 -58.69
CA PRO A 587 34.05 -10.36 -59.20
C PRO A 587 33.26 -10.13 -60.52
N GLY A 588 33.41 -8.92 -61.07
CA GLY A 588 33.29 -8.59 -62.52
C GLY A 588 32.39 -7.34 -62.73
N ALA A 589 32.81 -6.23 -63.02
CA ALA A 589 33.69 -5.49 -63.97
C ALA A 589 32.98 -5.09 -65.26
N ALA A 590 33.12 -3.79 -65.57
CA ALA A 590 33.13 -3.06 -66.81
C ALA A 590 31.77 -2.80 -67.50
N ASP A 591 31.41 -1.62 -68.00
CA ASP A 591 32.17 -0.73 -68.90
C ASP A 591 31.48 0.63 -69.07
N LYS A 592 32.28 1.64 -69.33
CA LYS A 592 31.93 2.96 -69.84
C LYS A 592 32.18 2.97 -71.36
N PRO A 593 31.55 3.82 -72.21
CA PRO A 593 32.15 5.13 -72.48
C PRO A 593 31.18 6.28 -72.88
N ALA A 594 31.59 7.42 -72.54
CA ALA A 594 31.77 8.75 -73.11
C ALA A 594 31.04 9.19 -74.41
N SER A 595 30.54 10.43 -74.38
CA SER A 595 30.90 11.62 -75.15
C SER A 595 29.70 12.60 -75.36
N GLY A 596 29.92 13.87 -75.04
CA GLY A 596 29.02 14.99 -75.23
C GLY A 596 29.16 15.56 -76.70
N PRO A 597 28.95 16.88 -77.01
CA PRO A 597 28.08 17.90 -76.43
C PRO A 597 27.14 18.51 -77.49
N SER A 598 26.12 19.30 -77.14
CA SER A 598 25.59 20.43 -77.94
C SER A 598 24.56 21.26 -77.15
N GLU A 599 24.86 22.51 -77.01
CA GLU A 599 23.99 23.66 -76.78
C GLU A 599 23.42 24.14 -78.09
N PRO A 600 22.51 25.18 -78.19
CA PRO A 600 21.42 25.61 -77.29
C PRO A 600 20.08 25.78 -78.06
N ALA A 601 18.99 25.89 -77.31
CA ALA A 601 17.80 26.59 -77.83
C ALA A 601 17.02 27.21 -76.67
N GLN A 602 16.96 28.51 -76.64
CA GLN A 602 16.07 29.32 -75.80
C GLN A 602 14.60 29.00 -76.11
N ALA A 603 13.85 28.66 -75.10
CA ALA A 603 12.40 28.77 -75.12
C ALA A 603 12.00 29.62 -73.90
N ALA A 604 11.34 30.73 -74.19
CA ALA A 604 10.74 31.63 -73.21
C ALA A 604 9.86 30.87 -72.25
N LYS A 605 10.17 30.92 -70.95
CA LYS A 605 9.30 30.58 -69.91
C LYS A 605 8.44 31.80 -69.60
N ASP A 606 7.15 31.65 -69.81
CA ASP A 606 6.12 32.46 -69.14
C ASP A 606 6.42 32.44 -67.66
N SER A 607 6.83 33.51 -67.06
CA SER A 607 6.99 33.74 -65.66
C SER A 607 5.58 33.80 -65.04
N GLU A 608 5.16 32.72 -64.46
CA GLU A 608 4.10 32.72 -63.43
C GLU A 608 4.51 33.77 -62.38
N PRO A 609 3.66 34.77 -62.08
CA PRO A 609 4.01 35.78 -61.10
C PRO A 609 4.35 35.12 -59.80
N ALA A 610 5.53 35.45 -59.26
CA ALA A 610 5.91 34.92 -57.93
C ALA A 610 4.77 35.18 -56.95
N PRO A 611 4.34 34.14 -56.19
CA PRO A 611 3.20 34.28 -55.29
C PRO A 611 3.45 35.47 -54.36
N ASP A 612 2.49 36.41 -54.31
CA ASP A 612 2.58 37.56 -53.41
C ASP A 612 2.70 37.03 -51.96
N LEU A 613 3.92 37.09 -51.43
CA LEU A 613 4.24 36.55 -50.11
C LEU A 613 3.39 37.18 -49.01
N ALA A 614 3.00 38.43 -49.16
CA ALA A 614 2.09 39.11 -48.23
C ALA A 614 0.69 38.53 -48.30
N ALA A 615 0.18 38.26 -49.49
CA ALA A 615 -1.11 37.60 -49.67
C ALA A 615 -1.11 36.17 -49.13
N ALA A 616 -0.04 35.39 -49.36
CA ALA A 616 0.11 34.05 -48.84
C ALA A 616 0.15 34.01 -47.30
N ARG A 617 0.83 34.97 -46.65
CA ARG A 617 0.87 35.13 -45.19
C ARG A 617 -0.49 35.52 -44.60
N ALA A 618 -1.19 36.47 -45.25
CA ALA A 618 -2.56 36.82 -44.86
C ALA A 618 -3.51 35.59 -44.97
N ALA A 619 -3.39 34.84 -46.07
CA ALA A 619 -4.17 33.63 -46.27
C ALA A 619 -3.90 32.55 -45.19
N ALA A 620 -2.64 32.38 -44.76
CA ALA A 620 -2.30 31.43 -43.67
C ALA A 620 -2.95 31.81 -42.32
N ILE A 621 -3.04 33.11 -42.02
CA ILE A 621 -3.73 33.59 -40.81
C ILE A 621 -5.25 33.41 -40.93
N ILE A 622 -5.81 33.74 -42.07
CA ILE A 622 -7.24 33.54 -42.31
C ILE A 622 -7.61 32.09 -42.25
N ASP A 623 -6.84 31.19 -42.84
CA ASP A 623 -7.03 29.75 -42.74
C ASP A 623 -7.02 29.28 -41.25
N TYR A 624 -6.15 29.88 -40.46
CA TYR A 624 -6.12 29.67 -39.02
C TYR A 624 -7.42 30.12 -38.33
N LEU A 625 -7.85 31.36 -38.57
CA LEU A 625 -9.06 31.92 -37.96
C LEU A 625 -10.30 31.14 -38.37
N LEU A 626 -10.39 30.70 -39.63
CA LEU A 626 -11.47 29.82 -40.10
C LEU A 626 -11.47 28.46 -39.38
N LYS A 627 -10.29 27.86 -39.22
CA LYS A 627 -10.14 26.61 -38.45
C LYS A 627 -10.44 26.81 -36.96
N ALA A 628 -10.15 27.98 -36.42
CA ALA A 628 -10.53 28.36 -35.07
C ALA A 628 -12.03 28.69 -34.93
N GLY A 629 -12.77 28.72 -36.04
CA GLY A 629 -14.23 28.81 -36.03
C GLY A 629 -14.76 30.24 -36.30
N VAL A 630 -13.96 31.14 -36.82
CA VAL A 630 -14.46 32.42 -37.32
C VAL A 630 -15.18 32.21 -38.65
N SER A 631 -16.32 32.89 -38.86
CA SER A 631 -17.07 32.80 -40.13
C SER A 631 -16.24 33.30 -41.32
N PRO A 632 -16.35 32.66 -42.50
CA PRO A 632 -15.68 33.16 -43.71
C PRO A 632 -16.02 34.62 -44.06
N ASP A 633 -17.21 35.07 -43.72
CA ASP A 633 -17.64 36.47 -43.97
C ASP A 633 -16.96 37.44 -42.97
N GLN A 634 -16.39 36.95 -41.89
CA GLN A 634 -15.76 37.76 -40.85
C GLN A 634 -14.22 37.82 -40.94
N ALA A 635 -13.58 37.04 -41.81
CA ALA A 635 -12.12 37.05 -41.95
C ALA A 635 -11.74 37.40 -43.38
N LEU A 636 -11.26 38.63 -43.60
CA LEU A 636 -11.00 39.19 -44.91
C LEU A 636 -9.52 39.50 -45.10
N ALA A 637 -8.96 39.10 -46.25
CA ALA A 637 -7.65 39.58 -46.68
C ALA A 637 -7.77 40.94 -47.35
N VAL A 638 -7.03 41.90 -46.87
CA VAL A 638 -6.97 43.20 -47.51
C VAL A 638 -5.86 43.20 -48.57
N GLN A 639 -6.27 43.34 -49.83
CA GLN A 639 -5.34 43.55 -50.95
C GLN A 639 -5.22 45.06 -51.25
N GLY A 640 -3.99 45.57 -51.20
CA GLY A 640 -3.69 46.87 -51.68
C GLY A 640 -3.68 47.99 -50.65
N GLY A 641 -2.58 48.55 -50.46
CA GLY A 641 -2.24 49.78 -49.74
C GLY A 641 -0.75 49.93 -49.72
N ALA A 642 -0.21 51.16 -49.67
CA ALA A 642 1.17 51.57 -49.80
C ALA A 642 2.28 50.53 -49.48
N PRO A 643 3.44 50.61 -50.11
CA PRO A 643 4.50 49.61 -49.97
C PRO A 643 4.78 49.33 -48.49
N LEU A 644 4.68 48.02 -48.11
CA LEU A 644 4.78 47.51 -46.76
C LEU A 644 6.19 47.63 -46.13
N SER A 645 7.07 48.42 -46.69
CA SER A 645 8.42 48.62 -46.17
C SER A 645 8.52 49.24 -44.78
N ASP A 646 7.46 49.88 -44.31
CA ASP A 646 7.41 50.50 -42.97
C ASP A 646 6.62 49.69 -41.91
N ARG A 647 5.97 48.57 -42.28
CA ARG A 647 5.21 47.75 -41.32
C ARG A 647 6.03 46.59 -40.80
N GLN A 648 6.28 46.63 -39.52
CA GLN A 648 7.14 45.64 -38.85
C GLN A 648 6.49 44.26 -38.62
N GLY A 649 5.30 43.97 -39.15
CA GLY A 649 4.60 42.69 -38.99
C GLY A 649 3.21 42.65 -39.62
N ILE A 650 2.44 41.59 -39.32
CA ILE A 650 1.06 41.45 -39.77
C ILE A 650 0.20 42.55 -39.18
N GLY A 651 -0.61 43.18 -40.02
CA GLY A 651 -1.66 44.09 -39.60
C GLY A 651 -2.96 43.32 -39.34
N LEU A 652 -3.54 43.50 -38.16
CA LEU A 652 -4.88 43.00 -37.80
C LEU A 652 -5.74 44.22 -37.45
N ALA A 653 -6.93 44.31 -38.04
CA ALA A 653 -7.89 45.37 -37.75
C ALA A 653 -9.30 44.77 -37.64
N LEU A 654 -10.12 45.30 -36.73
CA LEU A 654 -11.53 44.99 -36.65
C LEU A 654 -12.32 46.12 -37.28
N ARG A 655 -13.22 45.80 -38.23
CA ARG A 655 -14.06 46.75 -38.97
C ARG A 655 -15.51 46.35 -38.91
N SER A 656 -16.38 47.36 -38.88
CA SER A 656 -17.83 47.22 -38.98
C SER A 656 -18.32 47.10 -40.42
#